data_cd2f1e376cd5c57d42dc3071acfc20a4
#
_entry.id   cd2f1e376cd5c57d42dc3071acfc20a4
#
_cell.length_a   1.000
_cell.length_b   1.000
_cell.length_c   1.000
_cell.angle_alpha   90.00
_cell.angle_beta   90.00
_cell.angle_gamma   90.00
#
_symmetry.space_group_name_H-M   'P 1'
#
loop_
_entity.id
_entity.type
_entity.pdbx_description
1 polymer ?
#
loop_
_entity_poly.entity_id
_entity_poly.type
_entity_poly.pdbx_seq_one_letter_code
_entity_poly.pdbx_strand_id
1 'polypeptide(L)'
;MIARWFWREWRSPSLIIVWLALSLAVACVLALGSISDRMEKGLSQQSREFMAGDRTLQSSREVPKAWLEEARKRGLNVGEQLTFATMTFAGDTPQLASVKAVDSVYPMYGELQTRPDGVKPQPGSVLLAPRLMALLNLKTGDTIDVGDVTLRIAGEVVQEPDSGFNPFQMAPRLMMNMADVAKTGAIQPGSRVMWRYKFGGTPQQLAGYESWLLPQLKPEHRWYGLEQDDGALGKSLERSQQFLLLSALLTLLLAVAAVAVAMSHYCRSRYDLVAILKTLGAGRAQLRKLIIGQWLMVLGLSAVTGGAIGLLFENILLVLLKPVLPADLPPASLWPWLWALGAMTVISLLVGLRPYRLLLATQPLRVLRRDVVARVWPLKIYLPVACAVVVALLAGLMGGSMLLWAVLAGAVILALLCGLVGWMLLNVLRGMTLTSLPLRLAVSRLLRQPWSTLSQLSAFSLSFMLLALLLVLRGDLLDRWQQQLPSESPNYFLINIASEQVAPLKAFLAEHQVIPQTFYPIVRARLTRINGNPTEGQQDESLNRELNLTWQDTRPAHNPLVAGHWPPKPGEVSMEEGLAKRLNVKLGDSVTFMGDTQAFSAKVTSLRQVDWESLRPNFFFIFPSGALDGQPQSWLTSFRWENGNGMLTQLNREFPTVSLLDIGAILKQVGQVLEQVSRALEVMVVLVTLCGMLLLLAQVQVGMRQRHQELVVWRTLGAGKKLLRTTLWCEFAMLGLVAGLVAAIGAETALAILQINVFDFPWEPDWRLWGALPFCGALLLSVCGGWLGVRLLKGKALFRQFSG
;
A
#
# COMPACT_ATOMS: atom_id res chain seq x y z
N MET A 1 -8.36 1.60 -49.74
CA MET A 1 -6.90 1.71 -50.05
C MET A 1 -6.06 1.55 -48.78
N ILE A 2 -6.30 2.34 -47.74
CA ILE A 2 -5.52 2.30 -46.46
C ILE A 2 -5.56 0.91 -45.82
N ALA A 3 -6.74 0.27 -45.68
CA ALA A 3 -6.88 -1.06 -45.10
C ALA A 3 -6.09 -2.15 -45.88
N ARG A 4 -6.17 -2.16 -47.23
CA ARG A 4 -5.41 -3.12 -48.03
C ARG A 4 -3.90 -2.93 -47.87
N TRP A 5 -3.45 -1.68 -47.77
CA TRP A 5 -2.04 -1.36 -47.54
C TRP A 5 -1.60 -1.79 -46.13
N PHE A 6 -2.43 -1.53 -45.11
CA PHE A 6 -2.20 -1.95 -43.72
C PHE A 6 -2.00 -3.47 -43.62
N TRP A 7 -2.93 -4.27 -44.16
CA TRP A 7 -2.85 -5.72 -44.14
C TRP A 7 -1.64 -6.28 -44.93
N ARG A 8 -1.23 -5.60 -45.97
CA ARG A 8 -0.05 -5.97 -46.74
C ARG A 8 1.26 -5.71 -45.95
N GLU A 9 1.25 -4.66 -45.16
CA GLU A 9 2.38 -4.31 -44.29
C GLU A 9 2.31 -4.94 -42.90
N TRP A 10 1.19 -5.54 -42.51
CA TRP A 10 1.01 -6.21 -41.23
C TRP A 10 2.13 -7.20 -40.90
N ARG A 11 2.68 -7.89 -41.90
CA ARG A 11 3.79 -8.80 -41.71
C ARG A 11 5.14 -8.10 -41.47
N SER A 12 5.20 -6.79 -41.53
CA SER A 12 6.44 -6.07 -41.25
C SER A 12 6.75 -6.15 -39.74
N PRO A 13 7.95 -6.61 -39.40
CA PRO A 13 8.29 -6.80 -37.98
C PRO A 13 8.28 -5.50 -37.14
N SER A 14 8.44 -4.31 -37.77
CA SER A 14 8.36 -3.02 -37.09
C SER A 14 6.95 -2.68 -36.66
N LEU A 15 5.93 -3.00 -37.46
CA LEU A 15 4.53 -2.76 -37.14
C LEU A 15 4.06 -3.69 -36.02
N ILE A 16 4.47 -4.96 -36.08
CA ILE A 16 4.15 -5.97 -35.07
C ILE A 16 4.70 -5.54 -33.68
N ILE A 17 5.92 -4.99 -33.62
CA ILE A 17 6.50 -4.52 -32.34
C ILE A 17 5.68 -3.38 -31.76
N VAL A 18 5.27 -2.40 -32.59
CA VAL A 18 4.43 -1.27 -32.12
C VAL A 18 3.08 -1.77 -31.65
N TRP A 19 2.45 -2.67 -32.41
CA TRP A 19 1.18 -3.27 -32.03
C TRP A 19 1.28 -4.07 -30.74
N LEU A 20 2.30 -4.91 -30.57
CA LEU A 20 2.52 -5.66 -29.33
C LEU A 20 2.78 -4.75 -28.14
N ALA A 21 3.61 -3.71 -28.30
CA ALA A 21 3.91 -2.77 -27.23
C ALA A 21 2.65 -1.99 -26.79
N LEU A 22 1.85 -1.51 -27.75
CA LEU A 22 0.59 -0.82 -27.46
C LEU A 22 -0.46 -1.76 -26.87
N SER A 23 -0.62 -2.96 -27.43
CA SER A 23 -1.56 -3.96 -26.90
C SER A 23 -1.21 -4.37 -25.48
N LEU A 24 0.08 -4.58 -25.20
CA LEU A 24 0.57 -4.91 -23.87
C LEU A 24 0.35 -3.75 -22.89
N ALA A 25 0.64 -2.52 -23.31
CA ALA A 25 0.41 -1.34 -22.51
C ALA A 25 -1.07 -1.20 -22.08
N VAL A 26 -1.99 -1.39 -23.04
CA VAL A 26 -3.44 -1.39 -22.75
C VAL A 26 -3.82 -2.54 -21.83
N ALA A 27 -3.34 -3.75 -22.11
CA ALA A 27 -3.65 -4.94 -21.31
C ALA A 27 -3.21 -4.77 -19.85
N CYS A 28 -2.01 -4.23 -19.63
CA CYS A 28 -1.47 -4.02 -18.29
C CYS A 28 -2.22 -2.94 -17.52
N VAL A 29 -2.43 -1.78 -18.16
CA VAL A 29 -3.16 -0.67 -17.52
C VAL A 29 -4.60 -1.07 -17.22
N LEU A 30 -5.25 -1.82 -18.13
CA LEU A 30 -6.61 -2.30 -17.93
C LEU A 30 -6.67 -3.35 -16.81
N ALA A 31 -5.84 -4.39 -16.87
CA ALA A 31 -5.86 -5.47 -15.88
C ALA A 31 -5.55 -4.95 -14.46
N LEU A 32 -4.50 -4.13 -14.33
CA LEU A 32 -4.15 -3.53 -13.04
C LEU A 32 -5.19 -2.51 -12.57
N GLY A 33 -5.68 -1.68 -13.47
CA GLY A 33 -6.72 -0.70 -13.15
C GLY A 33 -8.03 -1.36 -12.72
N SER A 34 -8.47 -2.43 -13.41
CA SER A 34 -9.67 -3.19 -13.04
C SER A 34 -9.52 -3.89 -11.70
N ILE A 35 -8.36 -4.50 -11.42
CA ILE A 35 -8.11 -5.16 -10.15
C ILE A 35 -8.02 -4.14 -9.03
N SER A 36 -7.31 -3.02 -9.25
CA SER A 36 -7.23 -1.93 -8.29
C SER A 36 -8.62 -1.37 -7.95
N ASP A 37 -9.47 -1.10 -8.95
CA ASP A 37 -10.85 -0.63 -8.76
C ASP A 37 -11.72 -1.64 -8.00
N ARG A 38 -11.61 -2.94 -8.32
CA ARG A 38 -12.33 -3.99 -7.59
C ARG A 38 -11.83 -4.14 -6.16
N MET A 39 -10.52 -4.08 -5.95
CA MET A 39 -9.93 -4.16 -4.61
C MET A 39 -10.29 -2.95 -3.76
N GLU A 40 -10.20 -1.75 -4.30
CA GLU A 40 -10.61 -0.52 -3.62
C GLU A 40 -12.08 -0.60 -3.19
N LYS A 41 -12.97 -1.03 -4.09
CA LYS A 41 -14.38 -1.25 -3.77
C LYS A 41 -14.59 -2.36 -2.76
N GLY A 42 -13.88 -3.48 -2.90
CA GLY A 42 -13.96 -4.60 -1.96
C GLY A 42 -13.45 -4.22 -0.56
N LEU A 43 -12.32 -3.52 -0.48
CA LEU A 43 -11.78 -3.00 0.77
C LEU A 43 -12.69 -1.93 1.38
N SER A 44 -13.24 -1.03 0.56
CA SER A 44 -14.21 -0.03 1.01
C SER A 44 -15.49 -0.69 1.54
N GLN A 45 -15.99 -1.71 0.86
CA GLN A 45 -17.16 -2.48 1.34
C GLN A 45 -16.86 -3.22 2.64
N GLN A 46 -15.74 -3.92 2.73
CA GLN A 46 -15.32 -4.61 3.94
C GLN A 46 -15.07 -3.63 5.10
N SER A 47 -14.52 -2.46 4.81
CA SER A 47 -14.35 -1.36 5.73
C SER A 47 -15.70 -0.85 6.27
N ARG A 48 -16.70 -0.67 5.39
CA ARG A 48 -18.07 -0.30 5.78
C ARG A 48 -18.73 -1.33 6.68
N GLU A 49 -18.54 -2.60 6.34
CA GLU A 49 -19.03 -3.72 7.14
C GLU A 49 -18.34 -3.77 8.51
N PHE A 50 -17.01 -3.56 8.55
CA PHE A 50 -16.24 -3.54 9.78
C PHE A 50 -16.59 -2.37 10.70
N MET A 51 -16.95 -1.21 10.15
CA MET A 51 -17.39 -0.05 10.93
C MET A 51 -18.90 -0.04 11.20
N ALA A 52 -19.67 -0.89 10.55
CA ALA A 52 -21.14 -0.82 10.47
C ALA A 52 -21.65 0.57 10.04
N GLY A 53 -20.90 1.27 9.18
CA GLY A 53 -21.20 2.62 8.71
C GLY A 53 -20.07 3.16 7.81
N ASP A 54 -20.32 4.22 7.05
CA ASP A 54 -19.31 4.89 6.21
C ASP A 54 -18.45 5.87 7.03
N ARG A 55 -19.10 6.58 7.97
CA ARG A 55 -18.45 7.54 8.89
C ARG A 55 -19.04 7.39 10.30
N THR A 56 -18.25 7.71 11.28
CA THR A 56 -18.66 7.65 12.69
C THR A 56 -18.38 9.00 13.36
N LEU A 57 -19.38 9.53 14.03
CA LEU A 57 -19.23 10.63 14.98
C LEU A 57 -19.26 10.03 16.39
N GLN A 58 -18.15 10.14 17.10
CA GLN A 58 -18.03 9.70 18.49
C GLN A 58 -18.07 10.90 19.41
N SER A 59 -18.80 10.76 20.53
CA SER A 59 -18.91 11.80 21.52
C SER A 59 -19.09 11.20 22.91
N SER A 60 -18.57 11.87 23.94
CA SER A 60 -18.83 11.54 25.35
C SER A 60 -20.18 12.05 25.85
N ARG A 61 -20.87 12.85 25.05
CA ARG A 61 -22.21 13.41 25.33
C ARG A 61 -23.12 13.24 24.14
N GLU A 62 -24.43 13.28 24.39
CA GLU A 62 -25.41 13.31 23.32
C GLU A 62 -25.22 14.54 22.45
N VAL A 63 -25.19 14.35 21.12
CA VAL A 63 -25.05 15.44 20.16
C VAL A 63 -26.40 16.16 19.94
N PRO A 64 -26.40 17.44 19.51
CA PRO A 64 -27.62 18.15 19.19
C PRO A 64 -28.45 17.40 18.12
N LYS A 65 -29.73 17.17 18.38
CA LYS A 65 -30.64 16.46 17.44
C LYS A 65 -30.69 17.14 16.08
N ALA A 66 -30.49 18.46 16.03
CA ALA A 66 -30.41 19.22 14.79
C ALA A 66 -29.31 18.70 13.84
N TRP A 67 -28.19 18.15 14.36
CA TRP A 67 -27.14 17.56 13.52
C TRP A 67 -27.61 16.29 12.84
N LEU A 68 -28.33 15.45 13.55
CA LEU A 68 -28.86 14.19 13.01
C LEU A 68 -30.02 14.45 12.01
N GLU A 69 -30.84 15.46 12.28
CA GLU A 69 -31.90 15.90 11.36
C GLU A 69 -31.32 16.47 10.06
N GLU A 70 -30.24 17.26 10.16
CA GLU A 70 -29.58 17.82 8.99
C GLU A 70 -28.92 16.71 8.16
N ALA A 71 -28.35 15.69 8.79
CA ALA A 71 -27.84 14.51 8.09
C ALA A 71 -28.96 13.77 7.31
N ARG A 72 -30.11 13.56 7.96
CA ARG A 72 -31.28 12.92 7.32
C ARG A 72 -31.86 13.77 6.19
N LYS A 73 -31.90 15.12 6.33
CA LYS A 73 -32.32 16.04 5.24
C LYS A 73 -31.41 15.95 4.03
N ARG A 74 -30.12 15.68 4.21
CA ARG A 74 -29.15 15.48 3.13
C ARG A 74 -29.19 14.07 2.54
N GLY A 75 -30.11 13.23 3.00
CA GLY A 75 -30.33 11.86 2.51
C GLY A 75 -29.34 10.84 3.07
N LEU A 76 -28.69 11.14 4.20
CA LEU A 76 -27.86 10.18 4.91
C LEU A 76 -28.70 9.27 5.82
N ASN A 77 -28.35 7.99 5.83
CA ASN A 77 -28.84 7.07 6.85
C ASN A 77 -28.07 7.32 8.14
N VAL A 78 -28.78 7.42 9.27
CA VAL A 78 -28.19 7.67 10.57
C VAL A 78 -28.60 6.58 11.53
N GLY A 79 -27.61 5.91 12.16
CA GLY A 79 -27.79 4.93 13.23
C GLY A 79 -27.20 5.45 14.52
N GLU A 80 -27.83 5.16 15.63
CA GLU A 80 -27.44 5.63 16.96
C GLU A 80 -27.02 4.46 17.84
N GLN A 81 -25.86 4.59 18.48
CA GLN A 81 -25.32 3.59 19.38
C GLN A 81 -24.83 4.27 20.65
N LEU A 82 -25.06 3.62 21.79
CA LEU A 82 -24.59 4.08 23.09
C LEU A 82 -23.89 2.94 23.80
N THR A 83 -22.70 3.17 24.29
CA THR A 83 -21.92 2.19 25.06
C THR A 83 -21.67 2.72 26.47
N PHE A 84 -21.93 1.92 27.47
CA PHE A 84 -21.66 2.20 28.87
C PHE A 84 -21.38 0.91 29.64
N ALA A 85 -20.83 1.02 30.83
CA ALA A 85 -20.66 -0.13 31.73
C ALA A 85 -21.63 -0.02 32.90
N THR A 86 -22.27 -1.14 33.25
CA THR A 86 -23.16 -1.23 34.40
C THR A 86 -23.10 -2.61 35.04
N MET A 87 -23.50 -2.69 36.31
CA MET A 87 -23.69 -4.00 36.94
C MET A 87 -24.98 -4.65 36.43
N THR A 88 -24.88 -5.91 36.12
CA THR A 88 -26.03 -6.77 35.75
C THR A 88 -26.16 -7.89 36.77
N PHE A 89 -27.36 -8.35 36.98
CA PHE A 89 -27.64 -9.38 37.98
C PHE A 89 -28.38 -10.56 37.35
N ALA A 90 -27.99 -11.77 37.75
CA ALA A 90 -28.76 -13.00 37.53
C ALA A 90 -29.12 -13.54 38.90
N GLY A 91 -30.33 -13.24 39.38
CA GLY A 91 -30.68 -13.42 40.79
C GLY A 91 -29.73 -12.58 41.69
N ASP A 92 -29.05 -13.25 42.61
CA ASP A 92 -28.14 -12.55 43.55
C ASP A 92 -26.69 -12.45 43.03
N THR A 93 -26.41 -12.88 41.82
CA THR A 93 -25.05 -12.90 41.28
C THR A 93 -24.79 -11.63 40.47
N PRO A 94 -23.93 -10.67 40.95
CA PRO A 94 -23.58 -9.47 40.23
C PRO A 94 -22.45 -9.70 39.23
N GLN A 95 -22.56 -9.11 38.05
CA GLN A 95 -21.50 -9.10 37.04
C GLN A 95 -21.43 -7.76 36.31
N LEU A 96 -20.25 -7.19 36.25
CA LEU A 96 -20.03 -6.00 35.41
C LEU A 96 -20.16 -6.35 33.95
N ALA A 97 -21.05 -5.66 33.21
CA ALA A 97 -21.24 -5.81 31.78
C ALA A 97 -20.97 -4.52 31.01
N SER A 98 -20.44 -4.67 29.83
CA SER A 98 -20.34 -3.59 28.85
C SER A 98 -21.58 -3.59 27.98
N VAL A 99 -22.49 -2.67 28.27
CA VAL A 99 -23.74 -2.54 27.54
C VAL A 99 -23.54 -1.75 26.26
N LYS A 100 -24.02 -2.29 25.16
CA LYS A 100 -24.14 -1.60 23.87
C LYS A 100 -25.62 -1.52 23.51
N ALA A 101 -26.17 -0.35 23.61
CA ALA A 101 -27.50 -0.06 23.16
C ALA A 101 -27.48 0.39 21.69
N VAL A 102 -28.35 -0.19 20.88
CA VAL A 102 -28.42 0.06 19.45
C VAL A 102 -29.85 0.36 19.03
N ASP A 103 -29.98 1.14 17.97
CA ASP A 103 -31.27 1.43 17.34
C ASP A 103 -31.68 0.34 16.32
N SER A 104 -32.80 0.54 15.64
CA SER A 104 -33.32 -0.39 14.62
C SER A 104 -32.50 -0.43 13.34
N VAL A 105 -31.63 0.56 13.10
CA VAL A 105 -30.79 0.65 11.91
C VAL A 105 -29.55 -0.25 12.03
N TYR A 106 -29.20 -0.63 13.26
CA TYR A 106 -28.02 -1.44 13.52
C TYR A 106 -28.20 -2.92 13.11
N PRO A 107 -27.20 -3.54 12.47
CA PRO A 107 -26.05 -2.90 11.83
C PRO A 107 -26.48 -2.25 10.50
N MET A 108 -25.91 -1.07 10.17
CA MET A 108 -26.18 -0.40 8.92
C MET A 108 -25.53 -1.15 7.72
N TYR A 109 -24.33 -1.67 7.95
CA TYR A 109 -23.60 -2.56 7.05
C TYR A 109 -23.02 -3.74 7.82
N GLY A 110 -22.81 -4.86 7.13
CA GLY A 110 -22.36 -6.11 7.73
C GLY A 110 -23.50 -6.89 8.40
N GLU A 111 -23.16 -8.00 9.00
CA GLU A 111 -24.11 -8.88 9.65
C GLU A 111 -23.76 -9.08 11.13
N LEU A 112 -24.78 -8.98 11.99
CA LEU A 112 -24.67 -9.35 13.39
C LEU A 112 -24.85 -10.88 13.49
N GLN A 113 -23.78 -11.60 13.81
CA GLN A 113 -23.84 -13.05 13.99
C GLN A 113 -24.36 -13.38 15.39
N THR A 114 -25.48 -14.07 15.46
CA THR A 114 -26.16 -14.43 16.71
C THR A 114 -26.53 -15.91 16.73
N ARG A 115 -26.79 -16.43 17.91
CA ARG A 115 -27.44 -17.77 18.12
C ARG A 115 -28.71 -17.61 18.94
N PRO A 116 -29.90 -17.87 18.40
CA PRO A 116 -30.20 -18.27 17.01
C PRO A 116 -29.85 -17.20 15.97
N ASP A 117 -29.64 -17.63 14.71
CA ASP A 117 -29.28 -16.74 13.63
C ASP A 117 -30.37 -15.67 13.37
N GLY A 118 -29.93 -14.45 13.04
CA GLY A 118 -30.79 -13.35 12.63
C GLY A 118 -31.56 -12.65 13.75
N VAL A 119 -31.32 -12.97 15.02
CA VAL A 119 -31.96 -12.31 16.15
C VAL A 119 -31.34 -10.94 16.39
N LYS A 120 -32.17 -9.89 16.46
CA LYS A 120 -31.74 -8.50 16.80
C LYS A 120 -32.31 -8.11 18.16
N PRO A 121 -31.66 -7.22 18.91
CA PRO A 121 -32.19 -6.75 20.19
C PRO A 121 -33.45 -5.92 19.98
N GLN A 122 -34.58 -6.46 20.41
CA GLN A 122 -35.88 -5.79 20.41
C GLN A 122 -36.14 -5.12 21.76
N PRO A 123 -37.03 -4.13 21.84
CA PRO A 123 -37.44 -3.59 23.14
C PRO A 123 -37.89 -4.69 24.09
N GLY A 124 -37.37 -4.71 25.33
CA GLY A 124 -37.61 -5.71 26.34
C GLY A 124 -36.74 -6.99 26.22
N SER A 125 -35.81 -7.03 25.23
CA SER A 125 -34.93 -8.20 25.07
C SER A 125 -33.47 -7.79 24.93
N VAL A 126 -32.55 -8.71 25.28
CA VAL A 126 -31.10 -8.53 25.21
C VAL A 126 -30.45 -9.70 24.52
N LEU A 127 -29.29 -9.45 23.93
CA LEU A 127 -28.37 -10.45 23.46
C LEU A 127 -27.12 -10.40 24.33
N LEU A 128 -26.64 -11.55 24.75
CA LEU A 128 -25.48 -11.65 25.63
C LEU A 128 -24.27 -12.25 24.87
N ALA A 129 -23.06 -11.78 25.20
CA ALA A 129 -21.87 -12.48 24.77
C ALA A 129 -21.79 -13.88 25.44
N PRO A 130 -21.21 -14.91 24.76
CA PRO A 130 -21.07 -16.25 25.32
C PRO A 130 -20.41 -16.25 26.71
N ARG A 131 -19.46 -15.37 26.91
CA ARG A 131 -18.75 -15.20 28.16
C ARG A 131 -19.67 -14.74 29.30
N LEU A 132 -20.60 -13.80 29.04
CA LEU A 132 -21.53 -13.32 30.06
C LEU A 132 -22.52 -14.40 30.44
N MET A 133 -23.00 -15.15 29.45
CA MET A 133 -23.90 -16.30 29.68
C MET A 133 -23.21 -17.38 30.54
N ALA A 134 -21.95 -17.69 30.25
CA ALA A 134 -21.18 -18.68 31.01
C ALA A 134 -20.87 -18.23 32.44
N LEU A 135 -20.54 -16.94 32.66
CA LEU A 135 -20.26 -16.39 34.00
C LEU A 135 -21.48 -16.40 34.91
N LEU A 136 -22.66 -16.07 34.39
CA LEU A 136 -23.90 -15.98 35.11
C LEU A 136 -24.72 -17.28 35.04
N ASN A 137 -24.21 -18.32 34.33
CA ASN A 137 -24.88 -19.60 34.11
C ASN A 137 -26.29 -19.45 33.51
N LEU A 138 -26.47 -18.52 32.57
CA LEU A 138 -27.72 -18.18 31.91
C LEU A 138 -27.88 -18.92 30.58
N LYS A 139 -29.10 -19.08 30.15
CA LYS A 139 -29.48 -19.69 28.86
C LYS A 139 -30.40 -18.76 28.08
N THR A 140 -30.48 -18.97 26.76
CA THR A 140 -31.47 -18.27 25.92
C THR A 140 -32.87 -18.53 26.45
N GLY A 141 -33.64 -17.47 26.67
CA GLY A 141 -34.99 -17.50 27.27
C GLY A 141 -35.05 -17.07 28.72
N ASP A 142 -33.94 -17.11 29.46
CA ASP A 142 -33.82 -16.61 30.84
C ASP A 142 -33.94 -15.09 30.89
N THR A 143 -33.97 -14.54 32.09
CA THR A 143 -34.00 -13.08 32.33
C THR A 143 -32.74 -12.64 33.02
N ILE A 144 -32.36 -11.38 32.76
CA ILE A 144 -31.22 -10.67 33.39
C ILE A 144 -31.66 -9.28 33.80
N ASP A 145 -31.22 -8.84 34.95
CA ASP A 145 -31.50 -7.49 35.43
C ASP A 145 -30.37 -6.55 34.99
N VAL A 146 -30.74 -5.44 34.36
CA VAL A 146 -29.83 -4.40 33.89
C VAL A 146 -30.27 -3.06 34.50
N GLY A 147 -29.58 -2.60 35.55
CA GLY A 147 -30.10 -1.53 36.37
C GLY A 147 -31.44 -1.87 36.95
N ASP A 148 -32.45 -1.02 36.76
CA ASP A 148 -33.81 -1.16 37.32
C ASP A 148 -34.77 -2.00 36.46
N VAL A 149 -34.28 -2.64 35.35
CA VAL A 149 -35.15 -3.38 34.41
C VAL A 149 -34.72 -4.81 34.23
N THR A 150 -35.70 -5.74 34.30
CA THR A 150 -35.51 -7.13 33.93
C THR A 150 -35.78 -7.33 32.43
N LEU A 151 -34.78 -7.83 31.70
CA LEU A 151 -34.86 -8.07 30.27
C LEU A 151 -34.70 -9.55 29.95
N ARG A 152 -35.41 -9.99 28.89
CA ARG A 152 -35.34 -11.38 28.44
C ARG A 152 -34.15 -11.60 27.51
N ILE A 153 -33.45 -12.71 27.70
CA ILE A 153 -32.33 -13.10 26.84
C ILE A 153 -32.88 -13.71 25.55
N ALA A 154 -32.77 -13.00 24.43
CA ALA A 154 -33.24 -13.46 23.12
C ALA A 154 -32.23 -14.37 22.41
N GLY A 155 -30.95 -14.25 22.75
CA GLY A 155 -29.89 -15.05 22.14
C GLY A 155 -28.50 -14.64 22.56
N GLU A 156 -27.53 -15.24 21.89
CA GLU A 156 -26.10 -15.05 22.09
C GLU A 156 -25.49 -14.21 20.94
N VAL A 157 -24.65 -13.24 21.24
CA VAL A 157 -23.88 -12.49 20.24
C VAL A 157 -22.58 -13.24 20.00
N VAL A 158 -22.43 -13.80 18.81
CA VAL A 158 -21.22 -14.53 18.41
C VAL A 158 -20.16 -13.54 17.88
N GLN A 159 -20.58 -12.62 16.99
CA GLN A 159 -19.71 -11.63 16.40
C GLN A 159 -20.49 -10.34 16.06
N GLU A 160 -19.91 -9.20 16.47
CA GLU A 160 -20.40 -7.87 16.10
C GLU A 160 -19.60 -7.36 14.91
N PRO A 161 -20.21 -6.74 13.87
CA PRO A 161 -19.48 -6.19 12.74
C PRO A 161 -18.52 -5.07 13.15
N ASP A 162 -18.92 -4.19 14.08
CA ASP A 162 -18.16 -3.04 14.56
C ASP A 162 -17.53 -3.28 15.95
N SER A 163 -17.16 -4.50 16.24
CA SER A 163 -16.39 -4.85 17.45
C SER A 163 -14.96 -4.29 17.37
N GLY A 164 -14.81 -2.97 17.18
CA GLY A 164 -13.52 -2.32 17.02
C GLY A 164 -12.51 -2.75 18.09
N PHE A 165 -11.23 -2.75 17.71
CA PHE A 165 -10.13 -3.09 18.60
C PHE A 165 -10.09 -2.13 19.79
N ASN A 166 -10.82 -2.45 20.85
CA ASN A 166 -10.66 -1.82 22.13
C ASN A 166 -10.12 -2.87 23.13
N PRO A 167 -8.78 -2.99 23.22
CA PRO A 167 -8.15 -3.97 24.10
C PRO A 167 -8.46 -3.76 25.59
N PHE A 168 -9.03 -2.61 25.93
CA PHE A 168 -9.41 -2.26 27.30
C PHE A 168 -10.91 -2.43 27.61
N GLN A 169 -11.64 -3.15 26.75
CA GLN A 169 -13.04 -3.47 27.01
C GLN A 169 -13.13 -4.57 28.07
N MET A 170 -13.13 -4.16 29.33
CA MET A 170 -12.93 -5.01 30.50
C MET A 170 -14.10 -5.93 30.82
N ALA A 171 -15.32 -5.56 30.44
CA ALA A 171 -16.52 -6.27 30.79
C ALA A 171 -17.11 -7.03 29.59
N PRO A 172 -17.71 -8.23 29.80
CA PRO A 172 -18.35 -8.96 28.75
C PRO A 172 -19.53 -8.18 28.16
N ARG A 173 -19.80 -8.38 26.86
CA ARG A 173 -20.79 -7.60 26.10
C ARG A 173 -22.21 -8.02 26.45
N LEU A 174 -23.06 -7.03 26.62
CA LEU A 174 -24.50 -7.11 26.62
C LEU A 174 -25.05 -6.15 25.57
N MET A 175 -25.87 -6.62 24.65
CA MET A 175 -26.46 -5.78 23.61
C MET A 175 -27.96 -5.65 23.87
N MET A 176 -28.46 -4.40 23.86
CA MET A 176 -29.85 -4.08 24.13
C MET A 176 -30.42 -3.08 23.12
N ASN A 177 -31.73 -2.89 23.14
CA ASN A 177 -32.36 -1.86 22.35
C ASN A 177 -32.21 -0.48 22.99
N MET A 178 -31.97 0.57 22.18
CA MET A 178 -31.84 1.96 22.63
C MET A 178 -33.07 2.45 23.41
N ALA A 179 -34.29 1.96 23.07
CA ALA A 179 -35.53 2.36 23.73
C ALA A 179 -35.62 1.93 25.21
N ASP A 180 -34.86 0.95 25.62
CA ASP A 180 -34.87 0.44 27.01
C ASP A 180 -33.83 1.11 27.90
N VAL A 181 -32.85 1.84 27.34
CA VAL A 181 -31.77 2.49 28.08
C VAL A 181 -32.29 3.42 29.18
N ALA A 182 -33.24 4.27 28.84
CA ALA A 182 -33.80 5.23 29.80
C ALA A 182 -34.48 4.53 30.98
N LYS A 183 -35.05 3.35 30.78
CA LYS A 183 -35.75 2.55 31.81
C LYS A 183 -34.78 1.92 32.81
N THR A 184 -33.52 1.65 32.37
CA THR A 184 -32.55 0.98 33.25
C THR A 184 -32.05 1.81 34.40
N GLY A 185 -32.23 3.13 34.36
CA GLY A 185 -31.65 4.04 35.37
C GLY A 185 -30.12 3.99 35.49
N ALA A 186 -29.46 3.23 34.64
CA ALA A 186 -28.02 2.98 34.73
C ALA A 186 -27.16 4.20 34.34
N ILE A 187 -27.71 5.14 33.56
CA ILE A 187 -27.01 6.35 33.13
C ILE A 187 -27.44 7.51 34.03
N GLN A 188 -26.50 8.00 34.85
CA GLN A 188 -26.66 9.15 35.73
C GLN A 188 -25.71 10.28 35.37
N PRO A 189 -25.94 11.50 35.82
CA PRO A 189 -25.00 12.59 35.67
C PRO A 189 -23.60 12.20 36.18
N GLY A 190 -22.61 12.23 35.29
CA GLY A 190 -21.24 11.77 35.58
C GLY A 190 -20.92 10.32 35.12
N SER A 191 -21.91 9.55 34.63
CA SER A 191 -21.65 8.26 34.05
C SER A 191 -20.74 8.35 32.81
N ARG A 192 -19.78 7.46 32.73
CA ARG A 192 -18.93 7.36 31.53
C ARG A 192 -19.72 6.67 30.41
N VAL A 193 -20.18 7.43 29.45
CA VAL A 193 -20.93 6.98 28.29
C VAL A 193 -20.19 7.33 27.01
N MET A 194 -20.36 6.51 25.98
CA MET A 194 -19.79 6.75 24.67
C MET A 194 -20.90 6.64 23.63
N TRP A 195 -21.24 7.78 23.05
CA TRP A 195 -22.16 7.88 21.94
C TRP A 195 -21.41 7.68 20.64
N ARG A 196 -21.95 6.86 19.75
CA ARG A 196 -21.47 6.66 18.40
C ARG A 196 -22.63 6.78 17.43
N TYR A 197 -22.54 7.77 16.56
CA TYR A 197 -23.50 7.97 15.48
C TYR A 197 -22.88 7.49 14.20
N LYS A 198 -23.54 6.54 13.55
CA LYS A 198 -23.10 5.95 12.28
C LYS A 198 -23.82 6.62 11.14
N PHE A 199 -23.07 6.99 10.10
CA PHE A 199 -23.60 7.66 8.92
C PHE A 199 -23.32 6.81 7.69
N GLY A 200 -24.34 6.61 6.85
CA GLY A 200 -24.25 5.90 5.59
C GLY A 200 -24.84 6.71 4.45
N GLY A 201 -24.16 6.74 3.31
CA GLY A 201 -24.62 7.46 2.13
C GLY A 201 -23.63 7.49 1.00
N THR A 202 -23.93 8.26 -0.03
CA THR A 202 -23.00 8.44 -1.15
C THR A 202 -21.81 9.33 -0.73
N PRO A 203 -20.63 9.16 -1.36
CA PRO A 203 -19.46 9.99 -1.06
C PRO A 203 -19.73 11.50 -1.15
N GLN A 204 -20.59 11.93 -2.09
CA GLN A 204 -20.95 13.34 -2.24
C GLN A 204 -21.83 13.86 -1.09
N GLN A 205 -22.78 13.05 -0.63
CA GLN A 205 -23.64 13.40 0.51
C GLN A 205 -22.79 13.48 1.79
N LEU A 206 -21.90 12.51 2.02
CA LEU A 206 -20.98 12.49 3.15
C LEU A 206 -20.05 13.70 3.16
N ALA A 207 -19.40 14.03 2.03
CA ALA A 207 -18.54 15.19 1.92
C ALA A 207 -19.30 16.52 2.13
N GLY A 208 -20.54 16.62 1.63
CA GLY A 208 -21.39 17.77 1.85
C GLY A 208 -21.82 17.93 3.32
N TYR A 209 -22.08 16.84 4.03
CA TYR A 209 -22.38 16.86 5.45
C TYR A 209 -21.15 17.15 6.30
N GLU A 210 -20.03 16.52 5.97
CA GLU A 210 -18.74 16.69 6.65
C GLU A 210 -18.28 18.16 6.62
N SER A 211 -18.33 18.82 5.47
CA SER A 211 -17.97 20.24 5.33
C SER A 211 -18.82 21.17 6.19
N TRP A 212 -20.07 20.81 6.44
CA TRP A 212 -20.99 21.55 7.30
C TRP A 212 -20.77 21.23 8.79
N LEU A 213 -20.45 19.96 9.12
CA LEU A 213 -20.30 19.48 10.50
C LEU A 213 -18.97 19.88 11.12
N LEU A 214 -17.85 19.75 10.40
CA LEU A 214 -16.50 19.96 10.91
C LEU A 214 -16.31 21.28 11.67
N PRO A 215 -16.81 22.45 11.19
CA PRO A 215 -16.67 23.72 11.92
C PRO A 215 -17.43 23.77 13.24
N GLN A 216 -18.37 22.87 13.47
CA GLN A 216 -19.22 22.83 14.66
C GLN A 216 -18.71 21.85 15.72
N LEU A 217 -17.75 20.99 15.34
CA LEU A 217 -17.20 20.00 16.25
C LEU A 217 -16.35 20.66 17.34
N LYS A 218 -16.52 20.17 18.55
CA LYS A 218 -15.70 20.51 19.70
C LYS A 218 -14.65 19.42 19.93
N PRO A 219 -13.63 19.62 20.77
CA PRO A 219 -12.60 18.62 21.08
C PRO A 219 -13.14 17.29 21.63
N GLU A 220 -14.35 17.31 22.19
CA GLU A 220 -15.06 16.12 22.70
C GLU A 220 -15.70 15.26 21.58
N HIS A 221 -15.76 15.78 20.35
CA HIS A 221 -16.35 15.13 19.20
C HIS A 221 -15.26 14.63 18.27
N ARG A 222 -15.34 13.36 17.86
CA ARG A 222 -14.43 12.76 16.91
C ARG A 222 -15.21 12.27 15.69
N TRP A 223 -14.93 12.87 14.53
CA TRP A 223 -15.45 12.43 13.24
C TRP A 223 -14.38 11.65 12.52
N TYR A 224 -14.63 10.40 12.18
CA TYR A 224 -13.65 9.55 11.52
C TYR A 224 -14.29 8.49 10.61
N GLY A 225 -13.54 8.07 9.61
CA GLY A 225 -13.76 6.89 8.81
C GLY A 225 -12.67 5.85 9.09
N LEU A 226 -12.76 4.66 8.53
CA LEU A 226 -11.76 3.62 8.75
C LEU A 226 -10.38 4.04 8.22
N GLU A 227 -10.35 4.81 7.14
CA GLU A 227 -9.12 5.35 6.54
C GLU A 227 -8.39 6.35 7.44
N GLN A 228 -9.12 6.96 8.38
CA GLN A 228 -8.61 7.95 9.34
C GLN A 228 -8.47 7.35 10.75
N ASP A 229 -8.69 6.05 10.90
CA ASP A 229 -8.48 5.39 12.17
C ASP A 229 -6.97 5.16 12.37
N ASP A 230 -6.40 5.75 13.43
CA ASP A 230 -4.98 5.60 13.82
C ASP A 230 -4.62 4.15 14.23
N GLY A 231 -5.54 3.23 14.09
CA GLY A 231 -5.33 1.81 14.36
C GLY A 231 -4.41 1.13 13.34
N ALA A 232 -3.82 0.00 13.74
CA ALA A 232 -2.93 -0.80 12.88
C ALA A 232 -3.58 -1.21 11.55
N LEU A 233 -4.89 -1.49 11.56
CA LEU A 233 -5.64 -1.87 10.35
C LEU A 233 -5.79 -0.69 9.37
N GLY A 234 -6.15 0.51 9.87
CA GLY A 234 -6.30 1.71 9.03
C GLY A 234 -5.01 2.05 8.31
N LYS A 235 -3.88 2.08 9.02
CA LYS A 235 -2.55 2.33 8.44
C LYS A 235 -2.13 1.26 7.43
N SER A 236 -2.45 -0.01 7.69
CA SER A 236 -2.13 -1.09 6.76
C SER A 236 -2.94 -0.99 5.47
N LEU A 237 -4.21 -0.58 5.57
CA LEU A 237 -5.07 -0.32 4.40
C LEU A 237 -4.57 0.87 3.59
N GLU A 238 -4.21 1.98 4.25
CA GLU A 238 -3.64 3.16 3.60
C GLU A 238 -2.35 2.83 2.85
N ARG A 239 -1.41 2.11 3.49
CA ARG A 239 -0.18 1.64 2.85
C ARG A 239 -0.47 0.73 1.65
N SER A 240 -1.48 -0.12 1.75
CA SER A 240 -1.92 -0.98 0.64
C SER A 240 -2.42 -0.17 -0.54
N GLN A 241 -3.26 0.84 -0.31
CA GLN A 241 -3.74 1.74 -1.36
C GLN A 241 -2.58 2.51 -2.00
N GLN A 242 -1.65 3.03 -1.21
CA GLN A 242 -0.45 3.71 -1.71
C GLN A 242 0.39 2.77 -2.60
N PHE A 243 0.54 1.50 -2.23
CA PHE A 243 1.26 0.51 -3.03
C PHE A 243 0.52 0.18 -4.34
N LEU A 244 -0.81 0.06 -4.32
CA LEU A 244 -1.62 -0.15 -5.51
C LEU A 244 -1.47 1.02 -6.49
N LEU A 245 -1.55 2.25 -5.99
CA LEU A 245 -1.32 3.47 -6.76
C LEU A 245 0.10 3.51 -7.35
N LEU A 246 1.10 3.15 -6.55
CA LEU A 246 2.49 3.06 -7.01
C LEU A 246 2.64 2.04 -8.14
N SER A 247 2.06 0.85 -7.99
CA SER A 247 2.12 -0.21 -9.01
C SER A 247 1.47 0.24 -10.33
N ALA A 248 0.33 0.94 -10.26
CA ALA A 248 -0.33 1.52 -11.41
C ALA A 248 0.53 2.61 -12.08
N LEU A 249 1.15 3.48 -11.29
CA LEU A 249 2.08 4.53 -11.76
C LEU A 249 3.29 3.92 -12.49
N LEU A 250 3.95 2.94 -11.86
CA LEU A 250 5.12 2.27 -12.44
C LEU A 250 4.77 1.56 -13.75
N THR A 251 3.61 0.91 -13.80
CA THR A 251 3.11 0.26 -15.02
C THR A 251 2.86 1.27 -16.13
N LEU A 252 2.26 2.41 -15.81
CA LEU A 252 2.00 3.45 -16.79
C LEU A 252 3.31 4.07 -17.31
N LEU A 253 4.30 4.28 -16.46
CA LEU A 253 5.63 4.75 -16.86
C LEU A 253 6.34 3.73 -17.77
N LEU A 254 6.25 2.43 -17.44
CA LEU A 254 6.76 1.36 -18.32
C LEU A 254 6.05 1.35 -19.67
N ALA A 255 4.73 1.54 -19.69
CA ALA A 255 3.95 1.63 -20.91
C ALA A 255 4.36 2.85 -21.76
N VAL A 256 4.56 4.02 -21.15
CA VAL A 256 5.07 5.23 -21.85
C VAL A 256 6.42 4.95 -22.49
N ALA A 257 7.35 4.34 -21.74
CA ALA A 257 8.68 3.99 -22.26
C ALA A 257 8.59 2.98 -23.44
N ALA A 258 7.73 1.97 -23.31
CA ALA A 258 7.51 0.99 -24.39
C ALA A 258 7.01 1.62 -25.67
N VAL A 259 5.99 2.45 -25.57
CA VAL A 259 5.39 3.16 -26.70
C VAL A 259 6.40 4.13 -27.34
N ALA A 260 7.22 4.82 -26.50
CA ALA A 260 8.25 5.74 -26.98
C ALA A 260 9.30 5.03 -27.85
N VAL A 261 9.81 3.90 -27.35
CA VAL A 261 10.82 3.10 -28.09
C VAL A 261 10.20 2.52 -29.35
N ALA A 262 9.02 1.91 -29.26
CA ALA A 262 8.34 1.28 -30.39
C ALA A 262 8.00 2.30 -31.49
N MET A 263 7.46 3.45 -31.14
CA MET A 263 7.06 4.50 -32.08
C MET A 263 8.28 5.16 -32.76
N SER A 264 9.33 5.43 -31.99
CA SER A 264 10.59 5.94 -32.54
C SER A 264 11.18 4.95 -33.58
N HIS A 265 11.16 3.65 -33.27
CA HIS A 265 11.64 2.62 -34.17
C HIS A 265 10.77 2.50 -35.43
N TYR A 266 9.44 2.49 -35.27
CA TYR A 266 8.50 2.44 -36.40
C TYR A 266 8.75 3.58 -37.40
N CYS A 267 8.79 4.82 -36.90
CA CYS A 267 9.00 5.98 -37.76
C CYS A 267 10.37 5.95 -38.49
N ARG A 268 11.43 5.55 -37.78
CA ARG A 268 12.76 5.41 -38.39
C ARG A 268 12.79 4.39 -39.54
N SER A 269 12.08 3.27 -39.37
CA SER A 269 12.02 2.22 -40.39
C SER A 269 11.23 2.63 -41.67
N ARG A 270 10.52 3.77 -41.62
CA ARG A 270 9.68 4.28 -42.70
C ARG A 270 10.23 5.50 -43.43
N TYR A 271 11.37 6.05 -42.99
CA TYR A 271 11.93 7.24 -43.65
C TYR A 271 12.20 7.03 -45.13
N ASP A 272 12.81 5.91 -45.51
CA ASP A 272 13.15 5.60 -46.88
C ASP A 272 11.90 5.41 -47.76
N LEU A 273 10.88 4.72 -47.22
CA LEU A 273 9.60 4.54 -47.91
C LEU A 273 8.89 5.89 -48.19
N VAL A 274 8.88 6.80 -47.18
CA VAL A 274 8.29 8.13 -47.36
C VAL A 274 9.09 8.96 -48.35
N ALA A 275 10.43 8.82 -48.36
CA ALA A 275 11.26 9.50 -49.35
C ALA A 275 10.97 9.03 -50.78
N ILE A 276 10.85 7.70 -50.99
CA ILE A 276 10.48 7.09 -52.30
C ILE A 276 9.08 7.56 -52.71
N LEU A 277 8.09 7.54 -51.83
CA LEU A 277 6.74 7.98 -52.19
C LEU A 277 6.70 9.46 -52.60
N LYS A 278 7.52 10.30 -52.00
CA LYS A 278 7.64 11.72 -52.37
C LYS A 278 8.35 11.90 -53.71
N THR A 279 9.34 11.07 -54.06
CA THR A 279 9.97 11.10 -55.39
C THR A 279 9.01 10.64 -56.47
N LEU A 280 8.04 9.76 -56.13
CA LEU A 280 6.97 9.32 -57.01
C LEU A 280 5.81 10.32 -57.11
N GLY A 281 5.91 11.51 -56.51
CA GLY A 281 4.91 12.58 -56.63
C GLY A 281 3.81 12.57 -55.56
N ALA A 282 3.93 11.76 -54.50
CA ALA A 282 2.95 11.76 -53.42
C ALA A 282 2.93 13.10 -52.67
N GLY A 283 1.79 13.77 -52.66
CA GLY A 283 1.58 15.05 -51.95
C GLY A 283 1.57 14.88 -50.44
N ARG A 284 1.88 15.98 -49.70
CA ARG A 284 1.93 15.98 -48.23
C ARG A 284 0.58 15.56 -47.60
N ALA A 285 -0.54 15.94 -48.18
CA ALA A 285 -1.89 15.58 -47.69
C ALA A 285 -2.19 14.09 -47.85
N GLN A 286 -1.76 13.50 -48.96
CA GLN A 286 -1.92 12.07 -49.23
C GLN A 286 -1.09 11.23 -48.24
N LEU A 287 0.19 11.59 -48.06
CA LEU A 287 1.07 10.93 -47.10
C LEU A 287 0.54 11.06 -45.65
N ARG A 288 0.05 12.23 -45.28
CA ARG A 288 -0.56 12.45 -43.96
C ARG A 288 -1.77 11.55 -43.75
N LYS A 289 -2.71 11.50 -44.69
CA LYS A 289 -3.88 10.63 -44.61
C LYS A 289 -3.49 9.15 -44.52
N LEU A 290 -2.48 8.74 -45.26
CA LEU A 290 -2.02 7.36 -45.31
C LEU A 290 -1.37 6.93 -44.02
N ILE A 291 -0.47 7.74 -43.47
CA ILE A 291 0.27 7.44 -42.23
C ILE A 291 -0.64 7.56 -40.99
N ILE A 292 -1.50 8.61 -40.91
CA ILE A 292 -2.46 8.73 -39.83
C ILE A 292 -3.46 7.56 -39.87
N GLY A 293 -3.97 7.21 -41.04
CA GLY A 293 -4.90 6.09 -41.20
C GLY A 293 -4.30 4.78 -40.75
N GLN A 294 -3.02 4.51 -41.07
CA GLN A 294 -2.31 3.33 -40.62
C GLN A 294 -2.12 3.35 -39.09
N TRP A 295 -1.79 4.51 -38.53
CA TRP A 295 -1.61 4.65 -37.11
C TRP A 295 -2.91 4.45 -36.32
N LEU A 296 -4.02 5.03 -36.80
CA LEU A 296 -5.35 4.80 -36.19
C LEU A 296 -5.77 3.32 -36.26
N MET A 297 -5.42 2.61 -37.33
CA MET A 297 -5.68 1.17 -37.43
C MET A 297 -4.85 0.38 -36.40
N VAL A 298 -3.56 0.73 -36.21
CA VAL A 298 -2.72 0.10 -35.18
C VAL A 298 -3.28 0.37 -33.81
N LEU A 299 -3.69 1.61 -33.52
CA LEU A 299 -4.33 1.99 -32.25
C LEU A 299 -5.62 1.21 -32.02
N GLY A 300 -6.52 1.17 -32.99
CA GLY A 300 -7.78 0.44 -32.89
C GLY A 300 -7.58 -1.06 -32.65
N LEU A 301 -6.65 -1.65 -33.41
CA LEU A 301 -6.32 -3.07 -33.23
C LEU A 301 -5.66 -3.34 -31.88
N SER A 302 -4.77 -2.43 -31.43
CA SER A 302 -4.13 -2.52 -30.09
C SER A 302 -5.15 -2.36 -28.98
N ALA A 303 -6.14 -1.50 -29.14
CA ALA A 303 -7.23 -1.34 -28.19
C ALA A 303 -8.06 -2.63 -28.03
N VAL A 304 -8.41 -3.26 -29.16
CA VAL A 304 -9.19 -4.51 -29.16
C VAL A 304 -8.37 -5.67 -28.61
N THR A 305 -7.16 -5.88 -29.11
CA THR A 305 -6.31 -6.99 -28.66
C THR A 305 -5.79 -6.78 -27.25
N GLY A 306 -5.40 -5.56 -26.89
CA GLY A 306 -4.97 -5.21 -25.55
C GLY A 306 -6.11 -5.30 -24.53
N GLY A 307 -7.32 -4.87 -24.93
CA GLY A 307 -8.52 -5.05 -24.13
C GLY A 307 -8.86 -6.52 -23.89
N ALA A 308 -8.84 -7.35 -24.94
CA ALA A 308 -9.08 -8.79 -24.82
C ALA A 308 -8.03 -9.49 -23.93
N ILE A 309 -6.75 -9.16 -24.11
CA ILE A 309 -5.65 -9.69 -23.29
C ILE A 309 -5.78 -9.18 -21.84
N GLY A 310 -6.14 -7.91 -21.63
CA GLY A 310 -6.36 -7.32 -20.32
C GLY A 310 -7.48 -8.00 -19.56
N LEU A 311 -8.63 -8.25 -20.20
CA LEU A 311 -9.73 -9.02 -19.63
C LEU A 311 -9.34 -10.48 -19.33
N LEU A 312 -8.53 -11.10 -20.20
CA LEU A 312 -8.03 -12.46 -19.96
C LEU A 312 -7.15 -12.47 -18.70
N PHE A 313 -6.21 -11.51 -18.57
CA PHE A 313 -5.38 -11.38 -17.39
C PHE A 313 -6.21 -11.06 -16.15
N GLU A 314 -7.18 -10.14 -16.22
CA GLU A 314 -8.10 -9.87 -15.12
C GLU A 314 -8.81 -11.14 -14.66
N ASN A 315 -9.36 -11.93 -15.57
CA ASN A 315 -10.05 -13.19 -15.22
C ASN A 315 -9.09 -14.23 -14.63
N ILE A 316 -7.88 -14.38 -15.18
CA ILE A 316 -6.87 -15.28 -14.62
C ILE A 316 -6.52 -14.86 -13.19
N LEU A 317 -6.32 -13.56 -12.96
CA LEU A 317 -6.01 -13.02 -11.65
C LEU A 317 -7.15 -13.22 -10.65
N LEU A 318 -8.39 -12.99 -11.07
CA LEU A 318 -9.56 -13.23 -10.23
C LEU A 318 -9.71 -14.71 -9.85
N VAL A 319 -9.42 -15.64 -10.77
CA VAL A 319 -9.44 -17.08 -10.47
C VAL A 319 -8.33 -17.45 -9.50
N LEU A 320 -7.11 -16.92 -9.67
CA LEU A 320 -5.98 -17.15 -8.77
C LEU A 320 -6.22 -16.56 -7.36
N LEU A 321 -6.89 -15.41 -7.30
CA LEU A 321 -7.19 -14.71 -6.05
C LEU A 321 -8.49 -15.19 -5.39
N LYS A 322 -9.35 -15.95 -6.08
CA LYS A 322 -10.63 -16.41 -5.57
C LYS A 322 -10.61 -17.08 -4.18
N PRO A 323 -9.57 -17.89 -3.82
CA PRO A 323 -9.51 -18.46 -2.47
C PRO A 323 -9.26 -17.45 -1.36
N VAL A 324 -8.86 -16.23 -1.72
CA VAL A 324 -8.33 -15.21 -0.80
C VAL A 324 -9.18 -13.94 -0.79
N LEU A 325 -9.88 -13.68 -1.90
CA LEU A 325 -10.77 -12.52 -2.02
C LEU A 325 -12.14 -12.83 -1.40
N PRO A 326 -12.84 -11.80 -0.90
CA PRO A 326 -14.24 -11.93 -0.51
C PRO A 326 -15.05 -12.57 -1.63
N ALA A 327 -16.02 -13.43 -1.27
CA ALA A 327 -16.80 -14.21 -2.23
C ALA A 327 -17.51 -13.34 -3.27
N ASP A 328 -17.85 -12.10 -2.91
CA ASP A 328 -18.62 -11.16 -3.72
C ASP A 328 -17.86 -9.86 -4.00
N LEU A 329 -16.81 -9.93 -4.85
CA LEU A 329 -16.18 -8.72 -5.33
C LEU A 329 -17.12 -7.97 -6.29
N PRO A 330 -17.35 -6.68 -6.09
CA PRO A 330 -18.16 -5.89 -7.00
C PRO A 330 -17.55 -5.86 -8.40
N PRO A 331 -18.37 -5.75 -9.47
CA PRO A 331 -17.86 -5.66 -10.84
C PRO A 331 -16.99 -4.43 -11.01
N ALA A 332 -15.95 -4.53 -11.86
CA ALA A 332 -15.13 -3.39 -12.22
C ALA A 332 -15.98 -2.29 -12.86
N SER A 333 -15.68 -1.04 -12.59
CA SER A 333 -16.29 0.11 -13.25
C SER A 333 -15.83 0.22 -14.71
N LEU A 334 -16.47 1.08 -15.48
CA LEU A 334 -16.01 1.45 -16.83
C LEU A 334 -14.77 2.38 -16.78
N TRP A 335 -14.42 2.90 -15.61
CA TRP A 335 -13.35 3.86 -15.40
C TRP A 335 -11.97 3.35 -15.82
N PRO A 336 -11.53 2.12 -15.45
CA PRO A 336 -10.28 1.54 -15.94
C PRO A 336 -10.19 1.45 -17.47
N TRP A 337 -11.30 1.19 -18.16
CA TRP A 337 -11.35 1.18 -19.63
C TRP A 337 -11.11 2.56 -20.22
N LEU A 338 -11.80 3.57 -19.69
CA LEU A 338 -11.63 4.95 -20.14
C LEU A 338 -10.19 5.43 -19.93
N TRP A 339 -9.59 5.08 -18.80
CA TRP A 339 -8.21 5.42 -18.49
C TRP A 339 -7.20 4.66 -19.37
N ALA A 340 -7.37 3.37 -19.56
CA ALA A 340 -6.47 2.58 -20.39
C ALA A 340 -6.46 3.06 -21.85
N LEU A 341 -7.64 3.29 -22.44
CA LEU A 341 -7.78 3.79 -23.81
C LEU A 341 -7.38 5.26 -23.93
N GLY A 342 -7.77 6.09 -22.96
CA GLY A 342 -7.39 7.49 -22.88
C GLY A 342 -5.88 7.68 -22.74
N ALA A 343 -5.27 6.99 -21.81
CA ALA A 343 -3.82 7.01 -21.61
C ALA A 343 -3.07 6.52 -22.85
N MET A 344 -3.49 5.39 -23.42
CA MET A 344 -2.89 4.89 -24.66
C MET A 344 -2.94 5.93 -25.79
N THR A 345 -4.08 6.56 -26.01
CA THR A 345 -4.25 7.55 -27.10
C THR A 345 -3.40 8.78 -26.85
N VAL A 346 -3.44 9.33 -25.62
CA VAL A 346 -2.66 10.51 -25.24
C VAL A 346 -1.15 10.24 -25.30
N ILE A 347 -0.69 9.14 -24.72
CA ILE A 347 0.72 8.75 -24.74
C ILE A 347 1.20 8.53 -26.17
N SER A 348 0.43 7.78 -26.96
CA SER A 348 0.76 7.46 -28.33
C SER A 348 0.81 8.72 -29.23
N LEU A 349 -0.09 9.66 -29.00
CA LEU A 349 -0.10 10.95 -29.70
C LEU A 349 1.10 11.82 -29.30
N LEU A 350 1.35 11.96 -28.01
CA LEU A 350 2.46 12.76 -27.47
C LEU A 350 3.80 12.21 -27.91
N VAL A 351 4.05 10.94 -27.61
CA VAL A 351 5.34 10.30 -27.89
C VAL A 351 5.54 10.14 -29.39
N GLY A 352 4.45 9.87 -30.15
CA GLY A 352 4.45 9.69 -31.59
C GLY A 352 4.57 10.99 -32.40
N LEU A 353 4.16 12.13 -31.85
CA LEU A 353 4.06 13.39 -32.60
C LEU A 353 5.39 13.84 -33.23
N ARG A 354 6.48 13.77 -32.48
CA ARG A 354 7.81 14.18 -32.98
C ARG A 354 8.36 13.21 -34.02
N PRO A 355 8.44 11.90 -33.79
CA PRO A 355 8.82 10.93 -34.81
C PRO A 355 7.94 11.02 -36.07
N TYR A 356 6.65 11.23 -35.91
CA TYR A 356 5.70 11.41 -36.99
C TYR A 356 5.98 12.67 -37.82
N ARG A 357 6.26 13.83 -37.17
CA ARG A 357 6.62 15.06 -37.87
C ARG A 357 7.96 14.92 -38.62
N LEU A 358 8.94 14.25 -38.02
CA LEU A 358 10.20 13.92 -38.67
C LEU A 358 9.98 13.06 -39.90
N LEU A 359 9.07 12.09 -39.81
CA LEU A 359 8.69 11.23 -40.94
C LEU A 359 8.09 12.02 -42.11
N LEU A 360 7.15 12.93 -41.83
CA LEU A 360 6.54 13.80 -42.83
C LEU A 360 7.50 14.83 -43.41
N ALA A 361 8.46 15.33 -42.62
CA ALA A 361 9.46 16.29 -43.04
C ALA A 361 10.64 15.65 -43.81
N THR A 362 10.68 14.32 -43.93
CA THR A 362 11.74 13.62 -44.67
C THR A 362 11.83 14.16 -46.09
N GLN A 363 13.05 14.52 -46.51
CA GLN A 363 13.29 15.08 -47.82
C GLN A 363 13.46 13.97 -48.88
N PRO A 364 13.01 14.16 -50.13
CA PRO A 364 13.23 13.21 -51.24
C PRO A 364 14.70 12.91 -51.49
N LEU A 365 15.58 13.88 -51.23
CA LEU A 365 17.05 13.77 -51.39
C LEU A 365 17.66 12.62 -50.54
N ARG A 366 16.95 12.14 -49.53
CA ARG A 366 17.36 11.01 -48.70
C ARG A 366 17.49 9.70 -49.47
N VAL A 367 16.81 9.59 -50.61
CA VAL A 367 16.97 8.41 -51.51
C VAL A 367 18.38 8.33 -52.03
N LEU A 368 19.02 9.48 -52.28
CA LEU A 368 20.41 9.60 -52.80
C LEU A 368 21.44 9.74 -51.68
N ARG A 369 21.06 10.43 -50.58
CA ARG A 369 21.94 10.67 -49.42
C ARG A 369 21.23 10.31 -48.15
N ARG A 370 21.59 9.20 -47.53
CA ARG A 370 20.94 8.68 -46.30
C ARG A 370 21.21 9.54 -45.07
N ASP A 371 22.21 10.42 -45.09
CA ASP A 371 22.62 11.26 -43.96
C ASP A 371 21.78 12.53 -43.76
N VAL A 372 20.87 12.82 -44.71
CA VAL A 372 20.04 14.03 -44.62
C VAL A 372 18.99 13.86 -43.57
N VAL A 373 19.14 14.56 -42.44
CA VAL A 373 18.17 14.56 -41.33
C VAL A 373 17.25 15.78 -41.46
N ALA A 374 15.92 15.49 -41.41
CA ALA A 374 14.94 16.58 -41.44
C ALA A 374 15.00 17.41 -40.15
N ARG A 375 14.99 18.74 -40.25
CA ARG A 375 14.87 19.66 -39.09
C ARG A 375 13.40 19.81 -38.72
N VAL A 376 13.06 19.45 -37.47
CA VAL A 376 11.76 19.61 -36.85
C VAL A 376 12.01 20.29 -35.49
N TRP A 377 10.98 20.68 -34.80
CA TRP A 377 11.03 21.29 -33.49
C TRP A 377 12.22 20.82 -32.64
N PRO A 378 12.97 21.74 -32.04
CA PRO A 378 14.13 21.39 -31.25
C PRO A 378 13.69 20.53 -30.07
N LEU A 379 14.48 19.51 -29.75
CA LEU A 379 14.19 18.57 -28.65
C LEU A 379 13.97 19.34 -27.33
N LYS A 380 14.64 20.48 -27.17
CA LYS A 380 14.56 21.38 -26.01
C LYS A 380 13.17 21.92 -25.73
N ILE A 381 12.30 22.07 -26.75
CA ILE A 381 10.91 22.54 -26.58
C ILE A 381 9.95 21.36 -26.47
N TYR A 382 10.17 20.33 -27.28
CA TYR A 382 9.29 19.18 -27.32
C TYR A 382 9.32 18.34 -26.05
N LEU A 383 10.49 18.08 -25.50
CA LEU A 383 10.67 17.22 -24.33
C LEU A 383 9.96 17.75 -23.08
N PRO A 384 10.11 19.05 -22.70
CA PRO A 384 9.38 19.59 -21.55
C PRO A 384 7.87 19.54 -21.70
N VAL A 385 7.35 19.82 -22.91
CA VAL A 385 5.90 19.77 -23.17
C VAL A 385 5.39 18.34 -23.06
N ALA A 386 6.09 17.35 -23.62
CA ALA A 386 5.73 15.96 -23.51
C ALA A 386 5.77 15.48 -22.05
N CYS A 387 6.82 15.84 -21.30
CA CYS A 387 6.90 15.54 -19.87
C CYS A 387 5.75 16.21 -19.08
N ALA A 388 5.47 17.50 -19.34
CA ALA A 388 4.40 18.22 -18.64
C ALA A 388 3.03 17.58 -18.84
N VAL A 389 2.71 17.10 -20.06
CA VAL A 389 1.43 16.42 -20.32
C VAL A 389 1.38 15.04 -19.69
N VAL A 390 2.50 14.29 -19.70
CA VAL A 390 2.57 13.00 -18.98
C VAL A 390 2.38 13.22 -17.47
N VAL A 391 3.05 14.22 -16.90
CA VAL A 391 2.88 14.60 -15.49
C VAL A 391 1.44 15.02 -15.19
N ALA A 392 0.82 15.84 -16.05
CA ALA A 392 -0.57 16.25 -15.89
C ALA A 392 -1.55 15.07 -15.96
N LEU A 393 -1.30 14.11 -16.85
CA LEU A 393 -2.09 12.89 -16.96
C LEU A 393 -1.94 12.02 -15.71
N LEU A 394 -0.72 11.87 -15.22
CA LEU A 394 -0.44 11.13 -13.98
C LEU A 394 -1.03 11.84 -12.75
N ALA A 395 -0.93 13.17 -12.68
CA ALA A 395 -1.53 13.96 -11.59
C ALA A 395 -3.06 13.89 -11.60
N GLY A 396 -3.66 13.85 -12.78
CA GLY A 396 -5.12 13.64 -12.93
C GLY A 396 -5.59 12.26 -12.46
N LEU A 397 -4.73 11.23 -12.61
CA LEU A 397 -5.00 9.88 -12.12
C LEU A 397 -4.85 9.75 -10.59
N MET A 398 -3.87 10.43 -10.01
CA MET A 398 -3.42 10.21 -8.63
C MET A 398 -3.70 11.37 -7.69
N GLY A 399 -4.45 12.39 -8.12
CA GLY A 399 -4.83 13.52 -7.27
C GLY A 399 -3.65 14.37 -6.76
N GLY A 400 -2.49 14.33 -7.42
CA GLY A 400 -1.30 15.12 -7.00
C GLY A 400 -0.60 14.57 -5.74
N SER A 401 -0.76 13.29 -5.43
CA SER A 401 -0.16 12.63 -4.27
C SER A 401 1.37 12.81 -4.22
N MET A 402 1.94 12.84 -3.01
CA MET A 402 3.39 12.93 -2.78
C MET A 402 4.16 11.77 -3.44
N LEU A 403 3.51 10.61 -3.54
CA LEU A 403 4.03 9.42 -4.22
C LEU A 403 4.36 9.70 -5.70
N LEU A 404 3.50 10.44 -6.42
CA LEU A 404 3.76 10.84 -7.81
C LEU A 404 5.05 11.66 -7.91
N TRP A 405 5.21 12.67 -7.05
CA TRP A 405 6.38 13.54 -7.06
C TRP A 405 7.66 12.80 -6.70
N ALA A 406 7.60 11.85 -5.74
CA ALA A 406 8.73 11.01 -5.36
C ALA A 406 9.22 10.14 -6.54
N VAL A 407 8.31 9.47 -7.24
CA VAL A 407 8.66 8.63 -8.40
C VAL A 407 9.17 9.46 -9.58
N LEU A 408 8.57 10.62 -9.84
CA LEU A 408 9.03 11.53 -10.88
C LEU A 408 10.41 12.10 -10.55
N ALA A 409 10.68 12.48 -9.30
CA ALA A 409 12.00 12.91 -8.86
C ALA A 409 13.04 11.79 -9.07
N GLY A 410 12.70 10.54 -8.68
CA GLY A 410 13.55 9.37 -8.94
C GLY A 410 13.85 9.17 -10.44
N ALA A 411 12.84 9.33 -11.30
CA ALA A 411 13.02 9.21 -12.75
C ALA A 411 13.91 10.33 -13.34
N VAL A 412 13.80 11.55 -12.83
CA VAL A 412 14.68 12.69 -13.23
C VAL A 412 16.12 12.44 -12.77
N ILE A 413 16.29 12.02 -11.50
CA ILE A 413 17.61 11.68 -10.94
C ILE A 413 18.24 10.57 -11.78
N LEU A 414 17.47 9.53 -12.11
CA LEU A 414 17.93 8.45 -12.98
C LEU A 414 18.39 8.97 -14.35
N ALA A 415 17.60 9.84 -14.99
CA ALA A 415 17.96 10.40 -16.30
C ALA A 415 19.28 11.19 -16.24
N LEU A 416 19.48 11.98 -15.19
CA LEU A 416 20.73 12.70 -14.94
C LEU A 416 21.89 11.75 -14.69
N LEU A 417 21.70 10.73 -13.87
CA LEU A 417 22.70 9.69 -13.61
C LEU A 417 23.06 8.91 -14.87
N CYS A 418 22.07 8.52 -15.70
CA CYS A 418 22.32 7.89 -16.99
C CYS A 418 23.20 8.76 -17.90
N GLY A 419 22.93 10.07 -17.93
CA GLY A 419 23.76 11.03 -18.68
C GLY A 419 25.18 11.08 -18.16
N LEU A 420 25.36 11.26 -16.84
CA LEU A 420 26.66 11.38 -16.18
C LEU A 420 27.47 10.08 -16.28
N VAL A 421 26.88 8.97 -15.84
CA VAL A 421 27.56 7.65 -15.84
C VAL A 421 27.84 7.18 -17.26
N GLY A 422 26.90 7.40 -18.19
CA GLY A 422 27.12 7.11 -19.59
C GLY A 422 28.28 7.91 -20.20
N TRP A 423 28.36 9.22 -19.88
CA TRP A 423 29.47 10.07 -20.31
C TRP A 423 30.80 9.62 -19.68
N MET A 424 30.80 9.36 -18.37
CA MET A 424 31.96 8.85 -17.64
C MET A 424 32.44 7.52 -18.20
N LEU A 425 31.51 6.58 -18.42
CA LEU A 425 31.82 5.27 -18.98
C LEU A 425 32.47 5.40 -20.38
N LEU A 426 31.89 6.22 -21.25
CA LEU A 426 32.44 6.43 -22.59
C LEU A 426 33.86 7.02 -22.52
N ASN A 427 34.16 7.88 -21.56
CA ASN A 427 35.49 8.42 -21.35
C ASN A 427 36.49 7.38 -20.82
N VAL A 428 36.06 6.57 -19.83
CA VAL A 428 36.87 5.45 -19.29
C VAL A 428 37.16 4.41 -20.37
N LEU A 429 36.16 4.05 -21.15
CA LEU A 429 36.31 3.07 -22.23
C LEU A 429 37.22 3.57 -23.38
N ARG A 430 37.33 4.87 -23.58
CA ARG A 430 38.28 5.44 -24.54
C ARG A 430 39.74 5.24 -24.13
N GLY A 431 40.00 5.21 -22.81
CA GLY A 431 41.36 5.04 -22.27
C GLY A 431 41.78 3.60 -22.05
N MET A 432 40.86 2.61 -22.17
CA MET A 432 41.22 1.22 -21.89
C MET A 432 41.81 0.48 -23.09
N THR A 433 42.96 -0.09 -22.87
CA THR A 433 43.60 -1.02 -23.83
C THR A 433 43.08 -2.43 -23.58
N LEU A 434 42.10 -2.90 -24.39
CA LEU A 434 41.50 -4.22 -24.25
C LEU A 434 42.25 -5.25 -25.06
N THR A 435 42.61 -6.36 -24.41
CA THR A 435 43.40 -7.46 -25.01
C THR A 435 42.56 -8.39 -25.87
N SER A 436 41.29 -8.58 -25.53
CA SER A 436 40.40 -9.50 -26.25
C SER A 436 39.70 -8.82 -27.45
N LEU A 437 39.76 -9.43 -28.63
CA LEU A 437 39.12 -8.91 -29.82
C LEU A 437 37.60 -8.70 -29.70
N PRO A 438 36.80 -9.61 -29.09
CA PRO A 438 35.36 -9.42 -28.91
C PRO A 438 35.02 -8.20 -28.07
N LEU A 439 35.73 -7.99 -26.95
CA LEU A 439 35.54 -6.84 -26.06
C LEU A 439 35.92 -5.53 -26.76
N ARG A 440 37.01 -5.50 -27.47
CA ARG A 440 37.47 -4.34 -28.24
C ARG A 440 36.44 -3.93 -29.30
N LEU A 441 35.88 -4.89 -30.04
CA LEU A 441 34.82 -4.63 -31.00
C LEU A 441 33.53 -4.12 -30.35
N ALA A 442 33.12 -4.70 -29.22
CA ALA A 442 31.97 -4.24 -28.45
C ALA A 442 32.14 -2.79 -27.96
N VAL A 443 33.27 -2.48 -27.34
CA VAL A 443 33.58 -1.12 -26.85
C VAL A 443 33.68 -0.11 -27.98
N SER A 444 34.41 -0.44 -29.07
CA SER A 444 34.56 0.47 -30.22
C SER A 444 33.23 0.87 -30.82
N ARG A 445 32.25 -0.03 -30.76
CA ARG A 445 30.90 0.22 -31.22
C ARG A 445 30.12 1.15 -30.29
N LEU A 446 30.14 0.90 -28.97
CA LEU A 446 29.51 1.77 -27.97
C LEU A 446 30.02 3.20 -28.09
N LEU A 447 31.31 3.37 -28.42
CA LEU A 447 31.95 4.67 -28.60
C LEU A 447 31.59 5.34 -29.93
N ARG A 448 31.33 4.60 -31.00
CA ARG A 448 30.98 5.16 -32.33
C ARG A 448 29.57 5.79 -32.37
N GLN A 449 28.63 5.28 -31.58
CA GLN A 449 27.25 5.78 -31.56
C GLN A 449 26.81 6.19 -30.14
N PRO A 450 27.41 7.23 -29.54
CA PRO A 450 27.19 7.54 -28.13
C PRO A 450 25.73 7.86 -27.78
N TRP A 451 25.03 8.58 -28.63
CA TRP A 451 23.60 8.93 -28.42
C TRP A 451 22.68 7.71 -28.48
N SER A 452 22.96 6.74 -29.33
CA SER A 452 22.19 5.49 -29.38
C SER A 452 22.46 4.64 -28.15
N THR A 453 23.71 4.57 -27.71
CA THR A 453 24.13 3.86 -26.48
C THR A 453 23.49 4.47 -25.26
N LEU A 454 23.55 5.82 -25.10
CA LEU A 454 22.93 6.52 -23.99
C LEU A 454 21.40 6.32 -23.95
N SER A 455 20.72 6.38 -25.10
CA SER A 455 19.27 6.15 -25.15
C SER A 455 18.88 4.71 -24.76
N GLN A 456 19.67 3.72 -25.18
CA GLN A 456 19.45 2.32 -24.78
C GLN A 456 19.73 2.13 -23.28
N LEU A 457 20.84 2.70 -22.79
CA LEU A 457 21.21 2.67 -21.38
C LEU A 457 20.10 3.27 -20.51
N SER A 458 19.60 4.47 -20.86
CA SER A 458 18.50 5.11 -20.12
C SER A 458 17.22 4.27 -20.11
N ALA A 459 16.87 3.66 -21.24
CA ALA A 459 15.69 2.84 -21.35
C ALA A 459 15.78 1.55 -20.50
N PHE A 460 16.94 0.88 -20.53
CA PHE A 460 17.18 -0.31 -19.70
C PHE A 460 17.25 0.05 -18.21
N SER A 461 17.98 1.11 -17.86
CA SER A 461 18.09 1.56 -16.47
C SER A 461 16.74 1.93 -15.87
N LEU A 462 15.89 2.64 -16.64
CA LEU A 462 14.53 2.97 -16.18
C LEU A 462 13.70 1.70 -15.93
N SER A 463 13.74 0.75 -16.85
CA SER A 463 13.01 -0.51 -16.69
C SER A 463 13.48 -1.31 -15.48
N PHE A 464 14.80 -1.43 -15.25
CA PHE A 464 15.36 -2.11 -14.09
C PHE A 464 15.06 -1.37 -12.78
N MET A 465 15.13 -0.03 -12.77
CA MET A 465 14.79 0.78 -11.60
C MET A 465 13.32 0.57 -11.17
N LEU A 466 12.39 0.68 -12.14
CA LEU A 466 10.96 0.55 -11.86
C LEU A 466 10.61 -0.86 -11.35
N LEU A 467 11.23 -1.90 -11.92
CA LEU A 467 11.07 -3.27 -11.44
C LEU A 467 11.67 -3.45 -10.05
N ALA A 468 12.85 -2.90 -9.79
CA ALA A 468 13.50 -2.99 -8.49
C ALA A 468 12.69 -2.29 -7.39
N LEU A 469 12.20 -1.07 -7.67
CA LEU A 469 11.33 -0.33 -6.75
C LEU A 469 10.13 -1.19 -6.31
N LEU A 470 9.46 -1.80 -7.27
CA LEU A 470 8.28 -2.61 -6.99
C LEU A 470 8.62 -3.85 -6.15
N LEU A 471 9.71 -4.56 -6.51
CA LEU A 471 10.11 -5.79 -5.83
C LEU A 471 10.58 -5.54 -4.39
N VAL A 472 11.35 -4.48 -4.16
CA VAL A 472 11.87 -4.15 -2.82
C VAL A 472 10.76 -3.65 -1.91
N LEU A 473 9.95 -2.69 -2.38
CA LEU A 473 8.83 -2.18 -1.57
C LEU A 473 7.82 -3.28 -1.23
N ARG A 474 7.57 -4.22 -2.15
CA ARG A 474 6.76 -5.40 -1.84
C ARG A 474 7.40 -6.22 -0.72
N GLY A 475 8.70 -6.51 -0.83
CA GLY A 475 9.44 -7.26 0.19
C GLY A 475 9.34 -6.60 1.56
N ASP A 476 9.67 -5.33 1.64
CA ASP A 476 9.63 -4.54 2.87
C ASP A 476 8.24 -4.50 3.50
N LEU A 477 7.20 -4.33 2.67
CA LEU A 477 5.82 -4.30 3.14
C LEU A 477 5.40 -5.65 3.73
N LEU A 478 5.72 -6.75 3.04
CA LEU A 478 5.40 -8.10 3.49
C LEU A 478 6.16 -8.51 4.74
N ASP A 479 7.46 -8.22 4.79
CA ASP A 479 8.31 -8.54 5.94
C ASP A 479 7.83 -7.80 7.19
N ARG A 480 7.45 -6.53 7.08
CA ARG A 480 6.89 -5.75 8.18
C ARG A 480 5.54 -6.28 8.65
N TRP A 481 4.66 -6.64 7.72
CA TRP A 481 3.37 -7.24 8.09
C TRP A 481 3.54 -8.58 8.82
N GLN A 482 4.47 -9.41 8.38
CA GLN A 482 4.80 -10.66 9.08
C GLN A 482 5.41 -10.41 10.47
N GLN A 483 6.19 -9.36 10.62
CA GLN A 483 6.75 -8.97 11.92
C GLN A 483 5.70 -8.42 12.88
N GLN A 484 4.66 -7.74 12.37
CA GLN A 484 3.53 -7.23 13.18
C GLN A 484 2.66 -8.35 13.75
N LEU A 485 2.53 -9.47 13.03
CA LEU A 485 1.75 -10.64 13.41
C LEU A 485 2.62 -11.90 13.52
N PRO A 486 3.59 -11.96 14.45
CA PRO A 486 4.37 -13.17 14.62
C PRO A 486 3.46 -14.34 14.97
N SER A 487 3.79 -15.53 14.46
CA SER A 487 3.03 -16.76 14.73
C SER A 487 2.93 -17.11 16.21
N GLU A 488 3.83 -16.56 17.03
CA GLU A 488 3.89 -16.75 18.49
C GLU A 488 3.27 -15.60 19.30
N SER A 489 2.56 -14.67 18.65
CA SER A 489 1.90 -13.56 19.37
C SER A 489 0.86 -14.09 20.37
N PRO A 490 0.78 -13.49 21.57
CA PRO A 490 -0.25 -13.86 22.53
C PRO A 490 -1.63 -13.55 21.95
N ASN A 491 -2.56 -14.44 22.15
CA ASN A 491 -3.95 -14.29 21.72
C ASN A 491 -4.90 -13.95 22.88
N TYR A 492 -4.40 -14.01 24.13
CA TYR A 492 -5.14 -13.67 25.33
C TYR A 492 -4.38 -12.65 26.18
N PHE A 493 -5.10 -11.68 26.71
CA PHE A 493 -4.59 -10.71 27.70
C PHE A 493 -5.38 -10.85 28.99
N LEU A 494 -4.68 -10.81 30.09
CA LEU A 494 -5.22 -10.71 31.44
C LEU A 494 -4.96 -9.30 31.97
N ILE A 495 -5.99 -8.59 32.34
CA ILE A 495 -5.93 -7.22 32.87
C ILE A 495 -6.69 -7.14 34.20
N ASN A 496 -6.47 -6.08 34.95
CA ASN A 496 -7.02 -5.89 36.28
C ASN A 496 -6.66 -7.03 37.28
N ILE A 497 -5.47 -7.55 37.17
CA ILE A 497 -4.97 -8.53 38.13
C ILE A 497 -4.59 -7.75 39.38
N ALA A 498 -5.17 -8.06 40.53
CA ALA A 498 -4.78 -7.44 41.80
C ALA A 498 -3.39 -7.96 42.23
N SER A 499 -2.64 -7.16 43.00
CA SER A 499 -1.27 -7.53 43.37
C SER A 499 -1.20 -8.88 44.13
N GLU A 500 -2.21 -9.16 44.94
CA GLU A 500 -2.34 -10.42 45.71
C GLU A 500 -2.62 -11.63 44.81
N GLN A 501 -3.22 -11.41 43.65
CA GLN A 501 -3.58 -12.44 42.68
C GLN A 501 -2.44 -12.83 41.75
N VAL A 502 -1.38 -12.06 41.67
CA VAL A 502 -0.25 -12.30 40.73
C VAL A 502 0.42 -13.65 40.98
N ALA A 503 0.71 -13.98 42.25
CA ALA A 503 1.36 -15.23 42.58
C ALA A 503 0.47 -16.47 42.38
N PRO A 504 -0.81 -16.46 42.85
CA PRO A 504 -1.74 -17.54 42.55
C PRO A 504 -2.00 -17.75 41.05
N LEU A 505 -2.13 -16.65 40.30
CA LEU A 505 -2.35 -16.69 38.86
C LEU A 505 -1.15 -17.27 38.11
N LYS A 506 0.08 -16.93 38.52
CA LYS A 506 1.28 -17.55 37.96
C LYS A 506 1.32 -19.06 38.21
N ALA A 507 0.94 -19.53 39.42
CA ALA A 507 0.86 -20.93 39.74
C ALA A 507 -0.20 -21.64 38.89
N PHE A 508 -1.40 -21.06 38.76
CA PHE A 508 -2.47 -21.59 37.91
C PHE A 508 -2.05 -21.74 36.44
N LEU A 509 -1.40 -20.71 35.86
CA LEU A 509 -0.92 -20.76 34.48
C LEU A 509 0.18 -21.83 34.29
N ALA A 510 1.08 -21.96 35.27
CA ALA A 510 2.13 -22.97 35.24
C ALA A 510 1.59 -24.41 35.34
N GLU A 511 0.54 -24.63 36.14
CA GLU A 511 -0.16 -25.92 36.24
C GLU A 511 -0.75 -26.38 34.91
N HIS A 512 -1.25 -25.41 34.14
CA HIS A 512 -1.82 -25.66 32.81
C HIS A 512 -0.79 -25.57 31.68
N GLN A 513 0.52 -25.53 32.00
CA GLN A 513 1.62 -25.45 31.05
C GLN A 513 1.55 -24.19 30.13
N VAL A 514 0.94 -23.13 30.60
CA VAL A 514 0.86 -21.85 29.91
C VAL A 514 2.06 -20.99 30.33
N ILE A 515 2.83 -20.54 29.35
CA ILE A 515 3.96 -19.62 29.59
C ILE A 515 3.44 -18.19 29.42
N PRO A 516 3.19 -17.44 30.52
CA PRO A 516 2.79 -16.05 30.45
C PRO A 516 4.00 -15.19 30.02
N GLN A 517 3.72 -14.10 29.32
CA GLN A 517 4.69 -13.05 29.11
C GLN A 517 4.94 -12.27 30.41
N THR A 518 5.77 -11.24 30.32
CA THR A 518 6.06 -10.39 31.47
C THR A 518 4.77 -9.83 32.11
N PHE A 519 4.71 -9.85 33.44
CA PHE A 519 3.65 -9.17 34.18
C PHE A 519 4.03 -7.70 34.31
N TYR A 520 3.20 -6.83 33.76
CA TYR A 520 3.37 -5.38 33.78
C TYR A 520 2.47 -4.76 34.84
N PRO A 521 3.03 -4.02 35.82
CA PRO A 521 2.23 -3.22 36.72
C PRO A 521 1.65 -2.01 35.94
N ILE A 522 0.40 -1.68 36.20
CA ILE A 522 -0.30 -0.54 35.60
C ILE A 522 -0.78 0.38 36.69
N VAL A 523 -0.36 1.63 36.60
CA VAL A 523 -0.88 2.74 37.40
C VAL A 523 -1.59 3.70 36.46
N ARG A 524 -2.83 4.07 36.76
CA ARG A 524 -3.58 5.05 35.99
C ARG A 524 -3.31 6.43 36.50
N ALA A 525 -2.91 7.33 35.61
CA ALA A 525 -2.71 8.72 35.95
C ALA A 525 -2.92 9.63 34.74
N ARG A 526 -3.29 10.88 35.01
CA ARG A 526 -3.47 11.89 33.97
C ARG A 526 -2.27 12.84 33.96
N LEU A 527 -1.74 13.13 32.79
CA LEU A 527 -0.70 14.13 32.61
C LEU A 527 -1.34 15.53 32.72
N THR A 528 -0.95 16.29 33.75
CA THR A 528 -1.58 17.57 34.06
C THR A 528 -0.70 18.80 33.83
N ARG A 529 0.64 18.64 33.94
CA ARG A 529 1.58 19.75 33.70
C ARG A 529 2.84 19.27 33.00
N ILE A 530 3.37 20.14 32.15
CA ILE A 530 4.67 19.99 31.49
C ILE A 530 5.50 21.24 31.86
N ASN A 531 6.66 21.06 32.49
CA ASN A 531 7.51 22.16 33.01
C ASN A 531 6.74 23.17 33.88
N GLY A 532 5.79 22.68 34.69
CA GLY A 532 4.96 23.52 35.57
C GLY A 532 3.76 24.17 34.85
N ASN A 533 3.72 24.17 33.54
CA ASN A 533 2.59 24.72 32.76
C ASN A 533 1.44 23.73 32.68
N PRO A 534 0.18 24.12 32.92
CA PRO A 534 -0.95 23.22 32.78
C PRO A 534 -1.15 22.80 31.31
N THR A 535 -1.56 21.54 31.10
CA THR A 535 -1.84 20.98 29.78
C THR A 535 -3.27 21.25 29.31
N GLU A 536 -4.08 21.93 30.14
CA GLU A 536 -5.46 22.28 29.80
C GLU A 536 -5.51 23.21 28.57
N GLY A 537 -6.29 22.81 27.57
CA GLY A 537 -6.43 23.57 26.31
C GLY A 537 -5.53 23.10 25.14
N GLN A 538 -4.62 22.17 25.38
CA GLN A 538 -3.90 21.53 24.27
C GLN A 538 -4.77 20.48 23.59
N GLN A 539 -4.68 20.40 22.25
CA GLN A 539 -5.56 19.56 21.43
C GLN A 539 -5.13 18.08 21.34
N ASP A 540 -4.15 17.62 22.13
CA ASP A 540 -3.71 16.22 22.09
C ASP A 540 -4.65 15.32 22.91
N GLU A 541 -5.15 14.26 22.28
CA GLU A 541 -6.08 13.30 22.91
C GLU A 541 -5.48 12.61 24.14
N SER A 542 -4.17 12.40 24.16
CA SER A 542 -3.45 11.78 25.29
C SER A 542 -3.50 12.60 26.57
N LEU A 543 -3.72 13.90 26.48
CA LEU A 543 -3.85 14.81 27.64
C LEU A 543 -5.26 14.78 28.26
N ASN A 544 -6.26 14.39 27.48
CA ASN A 544 -7.66 14.39 27.90
C ASN A 544 -8.13 13.06 28.50
N ARG A 545 -7.25 12.06 28.58
CA ARG A 545 -7.54 10.74 29.12
C ARG A 545 -6.53 10.33 30.21
N GLU A 546 -6.91 9.35 31.01
CA GLU A 546 -5.97 8.66 31.89
C GLU A 546 -5.01 7.82 31.05
N LEU A 547 -3.74 7.94 31.35
CA LEU A 547 -2.67 7.15 30.74
C LEU A 547 -2.36 5.94 31.63
N ASN A 548 -2.06 4.83 31.02
CA ASN A 548 -1.51 3.66 31.71
C ASN A 548 -0.01 3.86 31.84
N LEU A 549 0.46 4.06 33.06
CA LEU A 549 1.86 4.14 33.41
C LEU A 549 2.34 2.78 33.90
N THR A 550 3.60 2.45 33.66
CA THR A 550 4.22 1.22 34.16
C THR A 550 5.60 1.52 34.74
N TRP A 551 6.12 0.58 35.51
CA TRP A 551 7.50 0.63 35.95
C TRP A 551 8.22 -0.68 35.61
N GLN A 552 9.49 -0.57 35.23
CA GLN A 552 10.28 -1.72 34.81
C GLN A 552 11.76 -1.37 34.79
N ASP A 553 12.59 -2.24 35.36
CA ASP A 553 14.05 -2.04 35.37
C ASP A 553 14.72 -2.51 34.09
N THR A 554 14.16 -3.54 33.47
CA THR A 554 14.63 -4.06 32.18
C THR A 554 13.87 -3.40 31.02
N ARG A 555 14.61 -2.84 30.06
CA ARG A 555 13.98 -2.25 28.87
C ARG A 555 13.29 -3.35 28.04
N PRO A 556 12.04 -3.14 27.60
CA PRO A 556 11.42 -4.04 26.64
C PRO A 556 12.27 -4.14 25.37
N ALA A 557 12.56 -5.34 24.91
CA ALA A 557 13.45 -5.58 23.76
C ALA A 557 12.93 -4.90 22.48
N HIS A 558 11.60 -4.75 22.35
CA HIS A 558 10.91 -4.13 21.21
C HIS A 558 10.79 -2.61 21.31
N ASN A 559 11.34 -1.98 22.35
CA ASN A 559 11.35 -0.53 22.55
C ASN A 559 12.79 0.00 22.50
N PRO A 560 13.39 0.24 21.31
CA PRO A 560 14.76 0.75 21.23
C PRO A 560 14.85 2.16 21.82
N LEU A 561 15.99 2.44 22.46
CA LEU A 561 16.30 3.76 23.01
C LEU A 561 16.73 4.67 21.85
N VAL A 562 16.10 5.83 21.73
CA VAL A 562 16.42 6.84 20.70
C VAL A 562 17.39 7.87 21.27
N ALA A 563 17.16 8.31 22.52
CA ALA A 563 18.00 9.30 23.18
C ALA A 563 17.95 9.12 24.71
N GLY A 564 19.00 9.57 25.39
CA GLY A 564 19.10 9.50 26.87
C GLY A 564 19.73 8.20 27.36
N HIS A 565 19.39 7.80 28.59
CA HIS A 565 19.95 6.63 29.25
C HIS A 565 18.87 5.69 29.79
N TRP A 566 19.22 4.44 29.97
CA TRP A 566 18.40 3.40 30.60
C TRP A 566 19.21 2.63 31.63
N PRO A 567 18.66 2.21 32.79
CA PRO A 567 17.31 2.49 33.29
C PRO A 567 17.15 3.93 33.83
N PRO A 568 15.92 4.46 33.87
CA PRO A 568 15.65 5.72 34.56
C PRO A 568 15.90 5.57 36.06
N LYS A 569 16.40 6.60 36.71
CA LYS A 569 16.64 6.64 38.17
C LYS A 569 15.37 7.10 38.93
N PRO A 570 15.31 6.96 40.26
CA PRO A 570 14.21 7.54 41.06
C PRO A 570 14.02 9.03 40.75
N GLY A 571 12.77 9.42 40.47
CA GLY A 571 12.42 10.79 40.02
C GLY A 571 12.59 11.04 38.49
N GLU A 572 13.00 10.03 37.75
CA GLU A 572 13.14 10.09 36.29
C GLU A 572 12.07 9.22 35.62
N VAL A 573 11.84 9.47 34.33
CA VAL A 573 10.91 8.69 33.51
C VAL A 573 11.40 8.58 32.06
N SER A 574 11.16 7.43 31.47
CA SER A 574 11.36 7.20 30.04
C SER A 574 10.05 7.44 29.29
N MET A 575 10.10 8.29 28.26
CA MET A 575 8.92 8.70 27.48
C MET A 575 8.99 8.14 26.06
N GLU A 576 7.84 7.94 25.44
CA GLU A 576 7.74 7.56 24.03
C GLU A 576 8.03 8.78 23.14
N GLU A 577 8.83 8.56 22.07
CA GLU A 577 9.34 9.63 21.21
C GLU A 577 8.22 10.36 20.46
N GLY A 578 7.20 9.64 19.94
CA GLY A 578 6.10 10.23 19.19
C GLY A 578 5.25 11.17 20.07
N LEU A 579 4.96 10.76 21.30
CA LEU A 579 4.26 11.61 22.27
C LEU A 579 5.14 12.81 22.66
N ALA A 580 6.43 12.61 22.85
CA ALA A 580 7.36 13.70 23.17
C ALA A 580 7.39 14.76 22.06
N LYS A 581 7.40 14.33 20.79
CA LYS A 581 7.33 15.24 19.61
C LYS A 581 6.00 16.00 19.56
N ARG A 582 4.86 15.32 19.75
CA ARG A 582 3.53 15.95 19.72
C ARG A 582 3.36 16.99 20.84
N LEU A 583 3.84 16.69 22.04
CA LEU A 583 3.77 17.58 23.20
C LEU A 583 4.94 18.56 23.30
N ASN A 584 5.89 18.53 22.35
CA ASN A 584 7.11 19.32 22.34
C ASN A 584 7.95 19.17 23.63
N VAL A 585 7.99 17.97 24.19
CA VAL A 585 8.77 17.61 25.38
C VAL A 585 10.18 17.17 24.98
N LYS A 586 11.18 17.69 25.68
CA LYS A 586 12.61 17.39 25.44
C LYS A 586 13.20 16.64 26.62
N LEU A 587 14.38 16.05 26.39
CA LEU A 587 15.15 15.48 27.47
C LEU A 587 15.46 16.54 28.53
N GLY A 588 15.18 16.23 29.78
CA GLY A 588 15.38 17.13 30.90
C GLY A 588 14.11 17.85 31.37
N ASP A 589 13.03 17.84 30.59
CA ASP A 589 11.76 18.44 30.96
C ASP A 589 11.08 17.66 32.08
N SER A 590 10.27 18.37 32.89
CA SER A 590 9.52 17.78 34.00
C SER A 590 8.07 17.57 33.60
N VAL A 591 7.57 16.36 33.85
CA VAL A 591 6.16 15.98 33.61
C VAL A 591 5.50 15.66 34.93
N THR A 592 4.27 16.19 35.14
CA THR A 592 3.51 16.02 36.38
C THR A 592 2.24 15.26 36.08
N PHE A 593 2.02 14.20 36.82
CA PHE A 593 0.83 13.35 36.71
C PHE A 593 -0.05 13.51 37.94
N MET A 594 -1.35 13.42 37.73
CA MET A 594 -2.34 13.26 38.77
C MET A 594 -2.79 11.79 38.77
N GLY A 595 -2.39 11.06 39.80
CA GLY A 595 -2.91 9.73 40.10
C GLY A 595 -4.23 9.80 40.89
N ASP A 596 -4.76 8.64 41.24
CA ASP A 596 -6.01 8.54 42.00
C ASP A 596 -5.87 9.12 43.43
N THR A 597 -4.67 9.02 44.01
CA THR A 597 -4.42 9.44 45.42
C THR A 597 -3.66 10.74 45.53
N GLN A 598 -2.65 10.93 44.69
CA GLN A 598 -1.77 12.11 44.78
C GLN A 598 -1.11 12.44 43.45
N ALA A 599 -0.67 13.69 43.32
CA ALA A 599 0.12 14.14 42.19
C ALA A 599 1.60 13.76 42.41
N PHE A 600 2.27 13.38 41.32
CA PHE A 600 3.71 13.09 41.32
C PHE A 600 4.36 13.62 40.04
N SER A 601 5.65 13.95 40.14
CA SER A 601 6.39 14.51 39.00
C SER A 601 7.64 13.70 38.74
N ALA A 602 8.05 13.65 37.48
CA ALA A 602 9.27 13.00 37.07
C ALA A 602 9.94 13.78 35.92
N LYS A 603 11.26 13.66 35.83
CA LYS A 603 12.07 14.25 34.77
C LYS A 603 12.24 13.29 33.61
N VAL A 604 11.98 13.74 32.39
CA VAL A 604 12.18 12.92 31.18
C VAL A 604 13.68 12.81 30.89
N THR A 605 14.24 11.62 31.05
CA THR A 605 15.68 11.36 30.87
C THR A 605 16.00 10.44 29.72
N SER A 606 14.97 9.80 29.15
CA SER A 606 15.14 8.99 27.96
C SER A 606 13.93 9.00 27.06
N LEU A 607 14.18 8.88 25.75
CA LEU A 607 13.16 8.73 24.72
C LEU A 607 13.28 7.36 24.09
N ARG A 608 12.15 6.67 23.92
CA ARG A 608 12.04 5.34 23.34
C ARG A 608 11.17 5.38 22.10
N GLN A 609 11.54 4.64 21.09
CA GLN A 609 10.67 4.34 19.98
C GLN A 609 9.74 3.18 20.37
N VAL A 610 8.45 3.37 20.19
CA VAL A 610 7.43 2.36 20.50
C VAL A 610 6.66 2.04 19.24
N ASP A 611 6.62 0.76 18.90
CA ASP A 611 5.80 0.26 17.82
C ASP A 611 4.40 -0.06 18.35
N TRP A 612 3.48 0.88 18.18
CA TRP A 612 2.08 0.74 18.59
C TRP A 612 1.29 -0.25 17.71
N GLU A 613 1.83 -0.59 16.55
CA GLU A 613 1.24 -1.56 15.64
C GLU A 613 1.54 -3.00 16.08
N SER A 614 2.59 -3.19 16.90
CA SER A 614 2.86 -4.46 17.56
C SER A 614 1.78 -4.75 18.60
N LEU A 615 1.20 -5.94 18.56
CA LEU A 615 0.15 -6.38 19.49
C LEU A 615 0.76 -6.81 20.85
N ARG A 616 1.75 -6.07 21.31
CA ARG A 616 2.45 -6.27 22.60
C ARG A 616 2.05 -5.16 23.57
N PRO A 617 2.08 -5.41 24.89
CA PRO A 617 1.88 -4.35 25.87
C PRO A 617 2.88 -3.22 25.67
N ASN A 618 2.40 -2.02 25.37
CA ASN A 618 3.20 -0.82 25.16
C ASN A 618 2.70 0.32 26.06
N PHE A 619 3.64 1.18 26.47
CA PHE A 619 3.36 2.25 27.40
C PHE A 619 4.01 3.56 26.94
N PHE A 620 3.32 4.68 27.11
CA PHE A 620 3.88 6.00 26.82
C PHE A 620 4.99 6.36 27.79
N PHE A 621 4.84 5.98 29.07
CA PHE A 621 5.78 6.28 30.14
C PHE A 621 6.17 5.01 30.88
N ILE A 622 7.49 4.84 31.12
CA ILE A 622 8.04 3.77 31.96
C ILE A 622 8.89 4.40 33.05
N PHE A 623 8.54 4.09 34.29
CA PHE A 623 9.21 4.53 35.49
C PHE A 623 10.21 3.48 35.99
N PRO A 624 11.16 3.85 36.88
CA PRO A 624 11.96 2.87 37.60
C PRO A 624 11.12 2.18 38.69
N SER A 625 11.54 1.02 39.13
CA SER A 625 10.91 0.31 40.22
C SER A 625 10.84 1.18 41.48
N GLY A 626 9.72 1.11 42.20
CA GLY A 626 9.46 1.89 43.43
C GLY A 626 9.00 3.34 43.20
N ALA A 627 9.08 3.87 41.99
CA ALA A 627 8.67 5.28 41.70
C ALA A 627 7.16 5.51 41.77
N LEU A 628 6.37 4.48 41.63
CA LEU A 628 4.90 4.52 41.68
C LEU A 628 4.32 3.84 42.93
N ASP A 629 5.16 3.56 43.93
CA ASP A 629 4.72 3.00 45.19
C ASP A 629 3.73 3.96 45.91
N GLY A 630 2.68 3.39 46.45
CA GLY A 630 1.62 4.16 47.09
C GLY A 630 0.47 4.60 46.18
N GLN A 631 0.58 4.34 44.86
CA GLN A 631 -0.55 4.48 43.92
C GLN A 631 -1.28 3.17 43.80
N PRO A 632 -2.61 3.16 43.60
CA PRO A 632 -3.36 1.97 43.25
C PRO A 632 -2.82 1.35 41.98
N GLN A 633 -2.44 0.08 42.02
CA GLN A 633 -1.87 -0.60 40.89
C GLN A 633 -2.63 -1.90 40.55
N SER A 634 -2.76 -2.17 39.30
CA SER A 634 -3.24 -3.44 38.74
C SER A 634 -2.17 -4.03 37.83
N TRP A 635 -2.23 -5.32 37.57
CA TRP A 635 -1.25 -5.98 36.73
C TRP A 635 -1.90 -6.44 35.41
N LEU A 636 -1.07 -6.49 34.38
CA LEU A 636 -1.41 -6.98 33.04
C LEU A 636 -0.37 -8.02 32.63
N THR A 637 -0.84 -9.10 32.03
CA THR A 637 0.00 -10.06 31.34
C THR A 637 -0.70 -10.59 30.10
N SER A 638 0.03 -11.27 29.24
CA SER A 638 -0.50 -11.91 28.04
C SER A 638 0.07 -13.30 27.88
N PHE A 639 -0.69 -14.18 27.23
CA PHE A 639 -0.26 -15.55 26.95
C PHE A 639 -0.91 -16.07 25.66
N ARG A 640 -0.37 -17.14 25.14
CA ARG A 640 -0.93 -17.88 24.01
C ARG A 640 -1.63 -19.15 24.47
N TRP A 641 -2.83 -19.39 23.99
CA TRP A 641 -3.59 -20.59 24.27
C TRP A 641 -4.42 -21.00 23.05
N GLU A 642 -4.33 -22.30 22.68
CA GLU A 642 -5.02 -22.86 21.52
C GLU A 642 -5.90 -24.08 21.85
N ASN A 643 -5.77 -24.64 23.07
CA ASN A 643 -6.33 -25.91 23.45
C ASN A 643 -7.74 -25.84 24.07
N GLY A 644 -8.69 -25.14 23.41
CA GLY A 644 -10.09 -25.11 23.84
C GLY A 644 -10.38 -24.21 25.04
N ASN A 645 -11.65 -24.08 25.42
CA ASN A 645 -12.13 -23.06 26.37
C ASN A 645 -12.17 -23.58 27.84
N GLY A 646 -11.81 -24.80 28.12
CA GLY A 646 -11.93 -25.39 29.48
C GLY A 646 -11.08 -24.63 30.52
N MET A 647 -9.81 -24.43 30.24
CA MET A 647 -8.90 -23.68 31.11
C MET A 647 -9.32 -22.21 31.27
N LEU A 648 -9.75 -21.58 30.19
CA LEU A 648 -10.21 -20.16 30.23
C LEU A 648 -11.47 -19.99 31.10
N THR A 649 -12.39 -20.97 31.07
CA THR A 649 -13.58 -20.98 31.91
C THR A 649 -13.20 -21.17 33.37
N GLN A 650 -12.26 -22.10 33.67
CA GLN A 650 -11.78 -22.32 35.03
C GLN A 650 -11.05 -21.08 35.55
N LEU A 651 -10.18 -20.44 34.76
CA LEU A 651 -9.47 -19.20 35.10
C LEU A 651 -10.47 -18.08 35.47
N ASN A 652 -11.53 -17.91 34.67
CA ASN A 652 -12.55 -16.91 34.95
C ASN A 652 -13.35 -17.20 36.26
N ARG A 653 -13.55 -18.47 36.64
CA ARG A 653 -14.21 -18.85 37.89
C ARG A 653 -13.30 -18.62 39.09
N GLU A 654 -12.05 -18.94 38.97
CA GLU A 654 -11.06 -18.88 40.07
C GLU A 654 -10.60 -17.43 40.32
N PHE A 655 -10.53 -16.62 39.23
CA PHE A 655 -10.12 -15.21 39.29
C PHE A 655 -11.20 -14.28 38.67
N PRO A 656 -12.35 -14.12 39.32
CA PRO A 656 -13.49 -13.38 38.73
C PRO A 656 -13.23 -11.89 38.52
N THR A 657 -12.27 -11.29 39.23
CA THR A 657 -11.86 -9.89 39.11
C THR A 657 -10.90 -9.67 37.95
N VAL A 658 -10.22 -10.72 37.50
CA VAL A 658 -9.30 -10.65 36.39
C VAL A 658 -10.07 -10.64 35.06
N SER A 659 -9.83 -9.63 34.25
CA SER A 659 -10.47 -9.52 32.96
C SER A 659 -9.67 -10.24 31.89
N LEU A 660 -10.25 -11.32 31.33
CA LEU A 660 -9.69 -12.04 30.19
C LEU A 660 -10.16 -11.37 28.88
N LEU A 661 -9.20 -10.93 28.08
CA LEU A 661 -9.44 -10.36 26.76
C LEU A 661 -8.97 -11.35 25.69
N ASP A 662 -9.88 -11.83 24.85
CA ASP A 662 -9.58 -12.64 23.67
C ASP A 662 -9.39 -11.73 22.46
N ILE A 663 -8.17 -11.63 21.99
CA ILE A 663 -7.83 -10.90 20.76
C ILE A 663 -7.58 -11.86 19.58
N GLY A 664 -7.66 -13.17 19.82
CA GLY A 664 -7.35 -14.18 18.81
C GLY A 664 -8.28 -14.09 17.60
N ALA A 665 -9.57 -13.83 17.81
CA ALA A 665 -10.53 -13.63 16.72
C ALA A 665 -10.20 -12.41 15.87
N ILE A 666 -9.83 -11.30 16.52
CA ILE A 666 -9.44 -10.04 15.86
C ILE A 666 -8.13 -10.25 15.10
N LEU A 667 -7.12 -10.89 15.74
CA LEU A 667 -5.86 -11.24 15.10
C LEU A 667 -6.06 -12.07 13.84
N LYS A 668 -6.94 -13.07 13.93
CA LYS A 668 -7.27 -13.92 12.79
C LYS A 668 -7.91 -13.12 11.65
N GLN A 669 -8.84 -12.23 11.98
CA GLN A 669 -9.52 -11.39 10.99
C GLN A 669 -8.55 -10.40 10.33
N VAL A 670 -7.73 -9.70 11.13
CA VAL A 670 -6.68 -8.79 10.62
C VAL A 670 -5.68 -9.56 9.77
N GLY A 671 -5.23 -10.73 10.25
CA GLY A 671 -4.33 -11.60 9.50
C GLY A 671 -4.90 -12.04 8.15
N GLN A 672 -6.18 -12.39 8.09
CA GLN A 672 -6.85 -12.75 6.84
C GLN A 672 -6.88 -11.57 5.85
N VAL A 673 -7.22 -10.37 6.32
CA VAL A 673 -7.20 -9.15 5.47
C VAL A 673 -5.79 -8.88 4.94
N LEU A 674 -4.77 -8.94 5.81
CA LEU A 674 -3.38 -8.74 5.41
C LEU A 674 -2.90 -9.81 4.42
N GLU A 675 -3.28 -11.07 4.61
CA GLU A 675 -2.96 -12.15 3.68
C GLU A 675 -3.63 -11.94 2.31
N GLN A 676 -4.88 -11.49 2.29
CA GLN A 676 -5.60 -11.17 1.05
C GLN A 676 -4.91 -10.04 0.28
N VAL A 677 -4.59 -8.95 0.98
CA VAL A 677 -3.87 -7.82 0.38
C VAL A 677 -2.50 -8.25 -0.12
N SER A 678 -1.75 -9.01 0.69
CA SER A 678 -0.42 -9.53 0.34
C SER A 678 -0.43 -10.35 -0.95
N ARG A 679 -1.36 -11.29 -1.09
CA ARG A 679 -1.50 -12.11 -2.31
C ARG A 679 -1.91 -11.27 -3.52
N ALA A 680 -2.78 -10.28 -3.35
CA ALA A 680 -3.14 -9.38 -4.42
C ALA A 680 -1.94 -8.55 -4.91
N LEU A 681 -1.13 -8.04 -3.98
CA LEU A 681 0.12 -7.34 -4.30
C LEU A 681 1.11 -8.26 -5.02
N GLU A 682 1.21 -9.53 -4.60
CA GLU A 682 2.07 -10.53 -5.23
C GLU A 682 1.73 -10.75 -6.71
N VAL A 683 0.46 -10.91 -7.00
CA VAL A 683 -0.03 -11.08 -8.37
C VAL A 683 0.21 -9.84 -9.21
N MET A 684 0.00 -8.64 -8.66
CA MET A 684 0.31 -7.39 -9.35
C MET A 684 1.79 -7.26 -9.69
N VAL A 685 2.67 -7.61 -8.76
CA VAL A 685 4.12 -7.60 -9.00
C VAL A 685 4.51 -8.56 -10.11
N VAL A 686 3.95 -9.77 -10.12
CA VAL A 686 4.20 -10.74 -11.20
C VAL A 686 3.77 -10.16 -12.55
N LEU A 687 2.59 -9.54 -12.63
CA LEU A 687 2.10 -8.94 -13.86
C LEU A 687 3.01 -7.81 -14.35
N VAL A 688 3.37 -6.87 -13.47
CA VAL A 688 4.25 -5.74 -13.81
C VAL A 688 5.63 -6.25 -14.22
N THR A 689 6.14 -7.29 -13.56
CA THR A 689 7.43 -7.92 -13.90
C THR A 689 7.38 -8.54 -15.30
N LEU A 690 6.30 -9.26 -15.64
CA LEU A 690 6.09 -9.80 -16.99
C LEU A 690 6.06 -8.68 -18.03
N CYS A 691 5.37 -7.57 -17.74
CA CYS A 691 5.32 -6.41 -18.62
C CYS A 691 6.69 -5.77 -18.82
N GLY A 692 7.44 -5.59 -17.73
CA GLY A 692 8.81 -5.07 -17.77
C GLY A 692 9.74 -5.98 -18.58
N MET A 693 9.62 -7.29 -18.42
CA MET A 693 10.41 -8.26 -19.17
C MET A 693 10.10 -8.24 -20.67
N LEU A 694 8.82 -8.14 -21.03
CA LEU A 694 8.40 -8.00 -22.44
C LEU A 694 8.89 -6.68 -23.04
N LEU A 695 8.88 -5.59 -22.26
CA LEU A 695 9.45 -4.32 -22.66
C LEU A 695 10.96 -4.43 -22.91
N LEU A 696 11.70 -5.07 -22.02
CA LEU A 696 13.13 -5.32 -22.17
C LEU A 696 13.41 -6.12 -23.45
N LEU A 697 12.64 -7.17 -23.72
CA LEU A 697 12.74 -7.95 -24.97
C LEU A 697 12.49 -7.08 -26.20
N ALA A 698 11.47 -6.23 -26.18
CA ALA A 698 11.19 -5.29 -27.28
C ALA A 698 12.34 -4.31 -27.50
N GLN A 699 12.91 -3.74 -26.44
CA GLN A 699 14.07 -2.83 -26.50
C GLN A 699 15.31 -3.52 -27.08
N VAL A 700 15.61 -4.74 -26.60
CA VAL A 700 16.72 -5.56 -27.14
C VAL A 700 16.50 -5.86 -28.63
N GLN A 701 15.26 -6.19 -29.03
CA GLN A 701 14.93 -6.48 -30.43
C GLN A 701 15.12 -5.24 -31.32
N VAL A 702 14.74 -4.05 -30.85
CA VAL A 702 14.99 -2.78 -31.53
C VAL A 702 16.51 -2.53 -31.68
N GLY A 703 17.26 -2.73 -30.61
CA GLY A 703 18.73 -2.62 -30.63
C GLY A 703 19.41 -3.59 -31.61
N MET A 704 18.92 -4.83 -31.66
CA MET A 704 19.46 -5.87 -32.55
C MET A 704 19.27 -5.54 -34.02
N ARG A 705 18.16 -4.92 -34.40
CA ARG A 705 17.93 -4.53 -35.81
C ARG A 705 18.87 -3.43 -36.25
N GLN A 706 19.18 -2.47 -35.42
CA GLN A 706 20.21 -1.46 -35.72
C GLN A 706 21.57 -2.12 -35.95
N ARG A 707 21.85 -3.25 -35.30
CA ARG A 707 23.10 -4.00 -35.38
C ARG A 707 23.19 -4.94 -36.61
N HIS A 708 22.06 -5.31 -37.17
CA HIS A 708 22.00 -6.26 -38.26
C HIS A 708 22.89 -5.84 -39.46
N GLN A 709 22.85 -4.58 -39.85
CA GLN A 709 23.66 -4.09 -40.99
C GLN A 709 25.16 -4.20 -40.71
N GLU A 710 25.62 -3.86 -39.51
CA GLU A 710 27.01 -3.96 -39.12
C GLU A 710 27.49 -5.41 -39.05
N LEU A 711 26.64 -6.31 -38.52
CA LEU A 711 26.93 -7.74 -38.46
C LEU A 711 27.09 -8.36 -39.85
N VAL A 712 26.30 -7.88 -40.81
CA VAL A 712 26.43 -8.30 -42.23
C VAL A 712 27.79 -7.86 -42.77
N VAL A 713 28.17 -6.59 -42.57
CA VAL A 713 29.47 -6.06 -43.00
C VAL A 713 30.64 -6.83 -42.35
N TRP A 714 30.60 -7.11 -41.07
CA TRP A 714 31.65 -7.90 -40.42
C TRP A 714 31.74 -9.32 -40.94
N ARG A 715 30.59 -9.90 -41.29
CA ARG A 715 30.56 -11.25 -41.88
C ARG A 715 31.11 -11.28 -43.31
N THR A 716 30.85 -10.26 -44.11
CA THR A 716 31.46 -10.13 -45.44
C THR A 716 32.97 -9.92 -45.37
N LEU A 717 33.44 -9.29 -44.29
CA LEU A 717 34.89 -9.15 -44.00
C LEU A 717 35.52 -10.41 -43.38
N GLY A 718 34.79 -11.54 -43.32
CA GLY A 718 35.34 -12.83 -42.89
C GLY A 718 35.17 -13.12 -41.37
N ALA A 719 34.42 -12.35 -40.62
CA ALA A 719 34.22 -12.59 -39.16
C ALA A 719 33.43 -13.91 -38.96
N GLY A 720 33.98 -14.82 -38.17
CA GLY A 720 33.36 -16.10 -37.83
C GLY A 720 32.12 -15.94 -36.94
N LYS A 721 31.16 -16.89 -37.05
CA LYS A 721 29.92 -16.89 -36.24
C LYS A 721 30.19 -16.82 -34.71
N LYS A 722 31.26 -17.48 -34.24
CA LYS A 722 31.64 -17.50 -32.81
C LYS A 722 32.07 -16.10 -32.36
N LEU A 723 32.90 -15.41 -33.14
CA LEU A 723 33.34 -14.04 -32.84
C LEU A 723 32.16 -13.07 -32.75
N LEU A 724 31.25 -13.11 -33.75
CA LEU A 724 30.07 -12.23 -33.77
C LEU A 724 29.15 -12.46 -32.56
N ARG A 725 28.94 -13.73 -32.18
CA ARG A 725 28.14 -14.10 -31.04
C ARG A 725 28.77 -13.64 -29.73
N THR A 726 30.05 -13.86 -29.51
CA THR A 726 30.75 -13.41 -28.29
C THR A 726 30.81 -11.87 -28.19
N THR A 727 31.00 -11.18 -29.33
CA THR A 727 30.96 -9.70 -29.33
C THR A 727 29.58 -9.17 -28.90
N LEU A 728 28.49 -9.77 -29.42
CA LEU A 728 27.14 -9.39 -29.00
C LEU A 728 26.88 -9.67 -27.50
N TRP A 729 27.32 -10.82 -27.03
CA TRP A 729 27.20 -11.14 -25.61
C TRP A 729 27.93 -10.15 -24.72
N CYS A 730 29.18 -9.82 -25.04
CA CYS A 730 29.97 -8.84 -24.31
C CYS A 730 29.32 -7.46 -24.33
N GLU A 731 28.81 -7.03 -25.48
CA GLU A 731 28.15 -5.74 -25.63
C GLU A 731 26.88 -5.63 -24.75
N PHE A 732 26.00 -6.62 -24.81
CA PHE A 732 24.77 -6.63 -24.00
C PHE A 732 25.08 -6.86 -22.51
N ALA A 733 26.09 -7.63 -22.17
CA ALA A 733 26.55 -7.80 -20.80
C ALA A 733 27.04 -6.47 -20.21
N MET A 734 27.86 -5.72 -20.96
CA MET A 734 28.33 -4.41 -20.52
C MET A 734 27.18 -3.40 -20.37
N LEU A 735 26.29 -3.34 -21.35
CA LEU A 735 25.09 -2.48 -21.27
C LEU A 735 24.22 -2.86 -20.09
N GLY A 736 24.01 -4.14 -19.84
CA GLY A 736 23.21 -4.63 -18.73
C GLY A 736 23.83 -4.35 -17.36
N LEU A 737 25.14 -4.53 -17.25
CA LEU A 737 25.89 -4.24 -16.03
C LEU A 737 25.80 -2.76 -15.67
N VAL A 738 26.07 -1.87 -16.63
CA VAL A 738 26.03 -0.43 -16.41
C VAL A 738 24.59 0.04 -16.16
N ALA A 739 23.62 -0.46 -16.95
CA ALA A 739 22.22 -0.15 -16.76
C ALA A 739 21.73 -0.58 -15.39
N GLY A 740 22.13 -1.76 -14.91
CA GLY A 740 21.81 -2.28 -13.59
C GLY A 740 22.44 -1.47 -12.47
N LEU A 741 23.67 -1.02 -12.62
CA LEU A 741 24.34 -0.17 -11.63
C LEU A 741 23.69 1.22 -11.53
N VAL A 742 23.38 1.84 -12.66
CA VAL A 742 22.66 3.13 -12.68
C VAL A 742 21.25 2.96 -12.11
N ALA A 743 20.60 1.85 -12.44
CA ALA A 743 19.27 1.51 -11.89
C ALA A 743 19.31 1.31 -10.38
N ALA A 744 20.38 0.70 -9.84
CA ALA A 744 20.55 0.51 -8.40
C ALA A 744 20.66 1.86 -7.66
N ILE A 745 21.45 2.80 -8.17
CA ILE A 745 21.56 4.15 -7.59
C ILE A 745 20.20 4.87 -7.65
N GLY A 746 19.51 4.81 -8.81
CA GLY A 746 18.21 5.45 -8.98
C GLY A 746 17.12 4.80 -8.10
N ALA A 747 17.12 3.47 -7.97
CA ALA A 747 16.20 2.74 -7.11
C ALA A 747 16.42 3.08 -5.64
N GLU A 748 17.66 3.07 -5.15
CA GLU A 748 18.00 3.39 -3.77
C GLU A 748 17.55 4.80 -3.38
N THR A 749 17.81 5.80 -4.25
CA THR A 749 17.37 7.18 -4.00
C THR A 749 15.85 7.31 -3.99
N ALA A 750 15.16 6.65 -4.91
CA ALA A 750 13.69 6.66 -4.95
C ALA A 750 13.08 5.90 -3.77
N LEU A 751 13.67 4.76 -3.37
CA LEU A 751 13.27 3.99 -2.19
C LEU A 751 13.43 4.81 -0.91
N ALA A 752 14.55 5.51 -0.72
CA ALA A 752 14.75 6.37 0.44
C ALA A 752 13.66 7.44 0.55
N ILE A 753 13.31 8.08 -0.56
CA ILE A 753 12.25 9.11 -0.59
C ILE A 753 10.88 8.47 -0.29
N LEU A 754 10.57 7.32 -0.88
CA LEU A 754 9.29 6.64 -0.69
C LEU A 754 9.14 6.08 0.72
N GLN A 755 10.17 5.41 1.25
CA GLN A 755 10.14 4.83 2.59
C GLN A 755 9.93 5.91 3.65
N ILE A 756 10.69 7.03 3.59
CA ILE A 756 10.63 8.09 4.61
C ILE A 756 9.35 8.93 4.50
N ASN A 757 8.93 9.33 3.29
CA ASN A 757 7.90 10.36 3.13
C ASN A 757 6.51 9.82 2.77
N VAL A 758 6.41 8.57 2.33
CA VAL A 758 5.14 7.98 1.87
C VAL A 758 4.70 6.82 2.76
N PHE A 759 5.65 5.94 3.11
CA PHE A 759 5.33 4.73 3.88
C PHE A 759 5.65 4.85 5.37
N ASP A 760 6.26 5.96 5.83
CA ASP A 760 6.72 6.17 7.22
C ASP A 760 7.62 5.04 7.73
N PHE A 761 8.51 4.55 6.85
CA PHE A 761 9.48 3.51 7.20
C PHE A 761 10.85 4.13 7.47
N PRO A 762 11.63 3.63 8.44
CA PRO A 762 13.04 3.98 8.55
C PRO A 762 13.76 3.50 7.28
N TRP A 763 14.56 4.40 6.71
CA TRP A 763 15.38 4.05 5.56
C TRP A 763 16.53 3.14 5.98
N GLU A 764 16.61 1.97 5.36
CA GLU A 764 17.70 1.02 5.50
C GLU A 764 18.27 0.74 4.10
N PRO A 765 19.57 1.00 3.86
CA PRO A 765 20.17 0.74 2.55
C PRO A 765 20.18 -0.75 2.24
N ASP A 766 19.60 -1.15 1.10
CA ASP A 766 19.59 -2.54 0.66
C ASP A 766 20.82 -2.86 -0.21
N TRP A 767 21.88 -3.33 0.41
CA TRP A 767 23.12 -3.72 -0.25
C TRP A 767 22.95 -4.82 -1.30
N ARG A 768 21.86 -5.59 -1.22
CA ARG A 768 21.56 -6.64 -2.20
C ARG A 768 21.25 -6.06 -3.57
N LEU A 769 20.65 -4.87 -3.65
CA LEU A 769 20.37 -4.18 -4.91
C LEU A 769 21.63 -3.87 -5.69
N TRP A 770 22.71 -3.47 -5.02
CA TRP A 770 23.98 -3.09 -5.63
C TRP A 770 24.69 -4.26 -6.31
N GLY A 771 24.46 -5.49 -5.84
CA GLY A 771 24.95 -6.71 -6.48
C GLY A 771 23.97 -7.32 -7.47
N ALA A 772 22.69 -7.44 -7.08
CA ALA A 772 21.68 -8.14 -7.84
C ALA A 772 21.32 -7.44 -9.17
N LEU A 773 21.11 -6.12 -9.15
CA LEU A 773 20.69 -5.39 -10.37
C LEU A 773 21.74 -5.40 -11.47
N PRO A 774 23.03 -5.09 -11.22
CA PRO A 774 24.05 -5.20 -12.27
C PRO A 774 24.22 -6.63 -12.78
N PHE A 775 24.20 -7.62 -11.89
CA PHE A 775 24.34 -9.02 -12.29
C PHE A 775 23.14 -9.51 -13.10
N CYS A 776 21.92 -9.30 -12.63
CA CYS A 776 20.70 -9.67 -13.33
C CYS A 776 20.56 -8.90 -14.65
N GLY A 777 20.92 -7.62 -14.69
CA GLY A 777 20.92 -6.81 -15.88
C GLY A 777 21.90 -7.35 -16.94
N ALA A 778 23.13 -7.66 -16.54
CA ALA A 778 24.12 -8.27 -17.42
C ALA A 778 23.66 -9.63 -17.94
N LEU A 779 23.11 -10.49 -17.07
CA LEU A 779 22.63 -11.83 -17.41
C LEU A 779 21.45 -11.75 -18.39
N LEU A 780 20.41 -11.00 -18.04
CA LEU A 780 19.18 -10.89 -18.82
C LEU A 780 19.44 -10.32 -20.21
N LEU A 781 20.17 -9.21 -20.29
CA LEU A 781 20.46 -8.60 -21.58
C LEU A 781 21.39 -9.48 -22.42
N SER A 782 22.37 -10.17 -21.84
CA SER A 782 23.25 -11.11 -22.54
C SER A 782 22.46 -12.28 -23.10
N VAL A 783 21.59 -12.89 -22.32
CA VAL A 783 20.77 -14.03 -22.74
C VAL A 783 19.81 -13.61 -23.86
N CYS A 784 19.08 -12.50 -23.66
CA CYS A 784 18.14 -11.99 -24.66
C CYS A 784 18.85 -11.56 -25.95
N GLY A 785 19.95 -10.85 -25.84
CA GLY A 785 20.76 -10.39 -26.97
C GLY A 785 21.42 -11.56 -27.70
N GLY A 786 21.94 -12.52 -26.95
CA GLY A 786 22.54 -13.75 -27.54
C GLY A 786 21.52 -14.61 -28.24
N TRP A 787 20.32 -14.83 -27.67
CA TRP A 787 19.22 -15.58 -28.27
C TRP A 787 18.73 -14.93 -29.56
N LEU A 788 18.48 -13.64 -29.55
CA LEU A 788 18.09 -12.90 -30.77
C LEU A 788 19.21 -12.88 -31.81
N GLY A 789 20.47 -12.72 -31.39
CA GLY A 789 21.64 -12.76 -32.26
C GLY A 789 21.82 -14.08 -32.98
N VAL A 790 21.63 -15.20 -32.28
CA VAL A 790 21.66 -16.55 -32.90
C VAL A 790 20.55 -16.71 -33.94
N ARG A 791 19.36 -16.19 -33.66
CA ARG A 791 18.21 -16.23 -34.59
C ARG A 791 18.49 -15.45 -35.88
N LEU A 792 19.09 -14.28 -35.78
CA LEU A 792 19.48 -13.44 -36.90
C LEU A 792 20.62 -14.07 -37.73
N LEU A 793 21.58 -14.72 -37.06
CA LEU A 793 22.74 -15.38 -37.75
C LEU A 793 22.36 -16.71 -38.39
N LYS A 794 21.25 -17.38 -37.99
CA LYS A 794 20.75 -18.62 -38.60
C LYS A 794 19.82 -18.38 -39.79
N GLY A 795 19.26 -17.20 -39.97
CA GLY A 795 18.28 -16.93 -41.04
C GLY A 795 18.92 -16.91 -42.43
N LYS A 796 18.38 -17.69 -43.36
CA LYS A 796 18.69 -17.62 -44.82
C LYS A 796 18.37 -16.24 -45.43
N ALA A 797 17.81 -15.33 -44.66
CA ALA A 797 17.45 -13.94 -45.01
C ALA A 797 18.68 -13.05 -45.34
N LEU A 798 19.89 -13.45 -44.94
CA LEU A 798 21.12 -12.71 -45.21
C LEU A 798 21.48 -12.67 -46.69
N PHE A 799 21.11 -13.68 -47.46
CA PHE A 799 21.44 -13.75 -48.90
C PHE A 799 20.32 -13.23 -49.82
N ARG A 800 19.06 -13.18 -49.36
CA ARG A 800 17.94 -12.72 -50.20
C ARG A 800 17.85 -11.19 -50.39
N GLN A 801 18.58 -10.40 -49.61
CA GLN A 801 18.60 -8.93 -49.76
C GLN A 801 19.67 -8.44 -50.77
N PHE A 802 20.58 -9.30 -51.19
CA PHE A 802 21.59 -8.96 -52.22
C PHE A 802 21.22 -9.46 -53.60
N SER A 803 20.15 -10.24 -53.77
CA SER A 803 19.70 -10.77 -55.04
C SER A 803 18.38 -10.17 -55.55
N GLY A 804 17.96 -9.04 -54.99
CA GLY A 804 16.80 -8.29 -55.46
C GLY A 804 17.05 -6.80 -55.58
#